data_f9ce449181e8c683b3b52ce2437e019b
#
_entry.id   f9ce449181e8c683b3b52ce2437e019b
#
_cell.length_a   1.000
_cell.length_b   1.000
_cell.length_c   1.000
_cell.angle_alpha   90.00
_cell.angle_beta   90.00
_cell.angle_gamma   90.00
#
_symmetry.space_group_name_H-M   'P 1'
#
loop_
_entity.id
_entity.type
_entity.pdbx_description
1 polymer ?
#
loop_
_entity_poly.entity_id
_entity_poly.type
_entity_poly.pdbx_seq_one_letter_code
_entity_poly.pdbx_strand_id
1 'polypeptide(L)'
;MKIEGLSVHYLGRENWVLDSVDLTHLSGQVTAVIGPSGCGKTTLVRALCGLIPHCLPSEYSGSLNLAGTEVADASVQSLAETVAYVGQSPDAAVVTRAVHDDVAFPLQNLCLPRTEITARVEGALRAVGLIERIWDDPWTLSGGQRQRLSVAVALAMRPQLLVLDEPTSTIDATGREEFYALISSLTASGTAVVVIDHDLDPVLPIVDQVLALDTVGGVIAVGSPREVFTGHRSELTGAGVWMPRALRDVDDDLLTGASAHDVPLTCAAAEIRVPRLADLCADVEVRYLEKQTRDSAENWQQVEAIDTRDALAGRARSEPRTSVELVDLEVPGRSPRVSMRLGGGELVALVGPNGAGKSSILSALAGLVGSTARKAVVGSRDIGKGRHLVGYVFQNPEHQFVAATVGAELAVGGTSQARADQLLQQFHLVAHRDHHPLTLSGGQARRLSVATMVSEERDVVVLDEPTYGQDWDNTCELMDFIDQLRDQGRTVIMATHDLELALEHCTHIIALPGPTVRTGTGPDPAHKVASADDAGQTARTVDAEADASPSGSVGLPAVPPRPQPRRGLFTSLNPLTLFLAVVPAMVMVFALRNHHLNLGLMLTSSLLVVAARASLRRTIASVIAPWAATALLIWILSAGYRQENAVTLYDLGDAVTGGTGIGALVALVLVSGVSADPEALIRTLTTTFRMPYRLGAAGTAAIAFITRFHDDFVLLRTARALRGIGRRWGLLAPVVRWIGSFLPLMILAIQHAERVALSMDSRAFGAHRRRTEMTDEPWRARDWSVVVLAWVLVTITWNTLR
;
A
#
# COMPACT_ATOMS: atom_id res chain seq x y z
N MET A 1 -17.86 -17.48 19.15
CA MET A 1 -18.48 -16.15 18.96
C MET A 1 -19.99 -16.32 18.83
N LYS A 2 -20.78 -15.43 19.40
CA LYS A 2 -22.24 -15.41 19.28
C LYS A 2 -22.72 -13.99 19.06
N ILE A 3 -23.54 -13.77 18.04
CA ILE A 3 -24.18 -12.51 17.72
C ILE A 3 -25.69 -12.72 17.79
N GLU A 4 -26.38 -11.85 18.50
CA GLU A 4 -27.85 -11.92 18.68
C GLU A 4 -28.47 -10.54 18.44
N GLY A 5 -29.22 -10.38 17.34
CA GLY A 5 -29.94 -9.18 16.96
C GLY A 5 -29.04 -7.93 16.79
N LEU A 6 -27.81 -8.10 16.32
CA LEU A 6 -26.86 -6.99 16.17
C LEU A 6 -27.34 -5.99 15.13
N SER A 7 -27.57 -4.75 15.56
CA SER A 7 -27.89 -3.64 14.66
C SER A 7 -26.96 -2.47 14.91
N VAL A 8 -26.50 -1.83 13.84
CA VAL A 8 -25.54 -0.71 13.89
C VAL A 8 -26.01 0.44 12.99
N HIS A 9 -26.03 1.64 13.55
CA HIS A 9 -26.38 2.87 12.87
C HIS A 9 -25.30 3.93 13.12
N TYR A 10 -24.68 4.48 12.06
CA TYR A 10 -23.69 5.54 12.20
C TYR A 10 -24.38 6.90 12.42
N LEU A 11 -23.91 7.67 13.40
CA LEU A 11 -24.42 9.03 13.63
C LEU A 11 -24.25 9.89 12.38
N GLY A 12 -25.37 10.51 11.93
CA GLY A 12 -25.39 11.35 10.72
C GLY A 12 -25.77 10.62 9.44
N ARG A 13 -26.06 9.33 9.46
CA ARG A 13 -26.75 8.61 8.38
C ARG A 13 -28.24 8.48 8.70
N GLU A 14 -29.08 8.29 7.70
CA GLU A 14 -30.54 8.11 7.89
C GLU A 14 -30.93 6.66 8.15
N ASN A 15 -30.16 5.70 7.61
CA ASN A 15 -30.50 4.29 7.64
C ASN A 15 -29.53 3.48 8.52
N TRP A 16 -30.05 2.38 9.07
CA TRP A 16 -29.24 1.34 9.67
C TRP A 16 -28.29 0.73 8.63
N VAL A 17 -27.08 0.39 9.04
CA VAL A 17 -26.07 -0.24 8.19
C VAL A 17 -26.00 -1.74 8.43
N LEU A 18 -26.35 -2.18 9.64
CA LEU A 18 -26.63 -3.57 9.97
C LEU A 18 -27.98 -3.60 10.69
N ASP A 19 -28.82 -4.57 10.35
CA ASP A 19 -30.15 -4.71 10.94
C ASP A 19 -30.39 -6.15 11.38
N SER A 20 -30.44 -6.37 12.71
CA SER A 20 -30.78 -7.63 13.36
C SER A 20 -29.99 -8.84 12.86
N VAL A 21 -28.67 -8.73 12.84
CA VAL A 21 -27.78 -9.82 12.43
C VAL A 21 -27.65 -10.85 13.55
N ASP A 22 -27.95 -12.12 13.22
CA ASP A 22 -27.76 -13.28 14.09
C ASP A 22 -26.69 -14.20 13.49
N LEU A 23 -25.68 -14.59 14.29
CA LEU A 23 -24.63 -15.50 13.86
C LEU A 23 -24.03 -16.25 15.05
N THR A 24 -23.92 -17.56 14.93
CA THR A 24 -23.13 -18.38 15.86
C THR A 24 -21.95 -18.97 15.11
N HIS A 25 -20.73 -18.77 15.63
CA HIS A 25 -19.49 -19.21 15.03
C HIS A 25 -18.65 -19.97 16.05
N LEU A 26 -18.23 -21.18 15.68
CA LEU A 26 -17.50 -22.08 16.57
C LEU A 26 -15.98 -21.94 16.39
N SER A 27 -15.22 -22.44 17.36
CA SER A 27 -13.76 -22.51 17.28
C SER A 27 -13.31 -23.39 16.11
N GLY A 28 -12.30 -22.96 15.37
CA GLY A 28 -11.77 -23.69 14.22
C GLY A 28 -12.64 -23.62 12.95
N GLN A 29 -13.76 -22.90 12.96
CA GLN A 29 -14.59 -22.68 11.77
C GLN A 29 -14.13 -21.48 10.94
N VAL A 30 -14.43 -21.53 9.64
CA VAL A 30 -14.32 -20.41 8.69
C VAL A 30 -15.71 -19.94 8.31
N THR A 31 -16.05 -18.70 8.65
CA THR A 31 -17.27 -18.04 8.17
C THR A 31 -16.92 -17.03 7.10
N ALA A 32 -17.50 -17.18 5.90
CA ALA A 32 -17.44 -16.16 4.84
C ALA A 32 -18.62 -15.19 4.97
N VAL A 33 -18.35 -13.88 4.93
CA VAL A 33 -19.39 -12.84 4.91
C VAL A 33 -19.49 -12.27 3.51
N ILE A 34 -20.65 -12.43 2.88
CA ILE A 34 -20.92 -11.99 1.51
C ILE A 34 -22.04 -10.94 1.48
N GLY A 35 -22.09 -10.17 0.42
CA GLY A 35 -23.10 -9.12 0.22
C GLY A 35 -22.59 -8.05 -0.74
N PRO A 36 -23.47 -7.20 -1.28
CA PRO A 36 -23.08 -6.13 -2.20
C PRO A 36 -22.19 -5.08 -1.54
N SER A 37 -21.56 -4.23 -2.34
CA SER A 37 -20.73 -3.15 -1.83
C SER A 37 -21.57 -2.16 -1.01
N GLY A 38 -21.12 -1.85 0.21
CA GLY A 38 -21.81 -0.91 1.10
C GLY A 38 -22.88 -1.51 2.02
N CYS A 39 -23.16 -2.82 1.94
CA CYS A 39 -24.16 -3.51 2.75
C CYS A 39 -23.79 -3.70 4.24
N GLY A 40 -22.64 -3.22 4.70
CA GLY A 40 -22.27 -3.31 6.12
C GLY A 40 -21.24 -4.38 6.49
N LYS A 41 -20.64 -5.12 5.55
CA LYS A 41 -19.60 -6.13 5.83
C LYS A 41 -18.47 -5.60 6.72
N THR A 42 -17.84 -4.50 6.32
CA THR A 42 -16.78 -3.85 7.11
C THR A 42 -17.31 -3.29 8.44
N THR A 43 -18.60 -2.92 8.53
CA THR A 43 -19.23 -2.50 9.79
C THR A 43 -19.32 -3.68 10.77
N LEU A 44 -19.71 -4.86 10.29
CA LEU A 44 -19.70 -6.09 11.08
C LEU A 44 -18.29 -6.41 11.59
N VAL A 45 -17.28 -6.33 10.73
CA VAL A 45 -15.86 -6.53 11.10
C VAL A 45 -15.45 -5.53 12.19
N ARG A 46 -15.80 -4.27 12.05
CA ARG A 46 -15.49 -3.24 13.06
C ARG A 46 -16.17 -3.51 14.40
N ALA A 47 -17.39 -4.03 14.37
CA ALA A 47 -18.09 -4.47 15.58
C ALA A 47 -17.38 -5.68 16.21
N LEU A 48 -16.99 -6.69 15.44
CA LEU A 48 -16.22 -7.85 15.90
C LEU A 48 -14.91 -7.46 16.59
N CYS A 49 -14.28 -6.39 16.13
CA CYS A 49 -13.02 -5.89 16.70
C CYS A 49 -13.24 -4.90 17.88
N GLY A 50 -14.49 -4.61 18.22
CA GLY A 50 -14.83 -3.64 19.26
C GLY A 50 -14.60 -2.18 18.87
N LEU A 51 -14.22 -1.89 17.61
CA LEU A 51 -14.10 -0.51 17.12
C LEU A 51 -15.45 0.19 17.11
N ILE A 52 -16.52 -0.56 16.95
CA ILE A 52 -17.91 -0.19 17.22
C ILE A 52 -18.35 -0.95 18.47
N PRO A 53 -18.90 -0.26 19.50
CA PRO A 53 -19.27 1.16 19.55
C PRO A 53 -18.17 2.10 20.07
N HIS A 54 -16.98 1.62 20.42
CA HIS A 54 -16.02 2.35 21.26
C HIS A 54 -15.22 3.46 20.56
N CYS A 55 -14.89 3.29 19.27
CA CYS A 55 -14.03 4.23 18.54
C CYS A 55 -14.79 5.03 17.48
N LEU A 56 -15.87 4.48 16.94
CA LEU A 56 -16.63 5.10 15.87
C LEU A 56 -18.00 5.54 16.40
N PRO A 57 -18.39 6.82 16.23
CA PRO A 57 -19.70 7.33 16.68
C PRO A 57 -20.85 6.58 16.00
N SER A 58 -21.55 5.74 16.75
CA SER A 58 -22.60 4.87 16.25
C SER A 58 -23.59 4.50 17.35
N GLU A 59 -24.81 4.21 16.96
CA GLU A 59 -25.79 3.50 17.79
C GLU A 59 -25.58 2.00 17.59
N TYR A 60 -25.61 1.26 18.68
CA TYR A 60 -25.35 -0.16 18.75
C TYR A 60 -26.46 -0.83 19.56
N SER A 61 -27.10 -1.85 19.03
CA SER A 61 -28.09 -2.66 19.74
C SER A 61 -27.89 -4.15 19.46
N GLY A 62 -28.48 -4.99 20.30
CA GLY A 62 -28.25 -6.43 20.31
C GLY A 62 -27.06 -6.83 21.18
N SER A 63 -26.56 -8.05 21.01
CA SER A 63 -25.44 -8.61 21.78
C SER A 63 -24.41 -9.22 20.86
N LEU A 64 -23.13 -8.93 21.12
CA LEU A 64 -21.99 -9.56 20.45
C LEU A 64 -21.03 -10.11 21.51
N ASN A 65 -21.03 -11.41 21.68
CA ASN A 65 -20.22 -12.09 22.69
C ASN A 65 -19.03 -12.81 22.06
N LEU A 66 -17.80 -12.47 22.50
CA LEU A 66 -16.55 -13.08 22.09
C LEU A 66 -15.92 -13.81 23.27
N ALA A 67 -15.86 -15.14 23.21
CA ALA A 67 -15.23 -15.96 24.24
C ALA A 67 -15.79 -15.68 25.67
N GLY A 68 -17.06 -15.38 25.78
CA GLY A 68 -17.72 -15.05 27.06
C GLY A 68 -17.70 -13.59 27.45
N THR A 69 -17.09 -12.72 26.64
CA THR A 69 -17.01 -11.26 26.88
C THR A 69 -17.95 -10.53 25.94
N GLU A 70 -18.83 -9.69 26.46
CA GLU A 70 -19.68 -8.80 25.66
C GLU A 70 -18.84 -7.65 25.11
N VAL A 71 -18.88 -7.45 23.79
CA VAL A 71 -18.04 -6.44 23.12
C VAL A 71 -18.38 -5.04 23.56
N ALA A 72 -19.66 -4.73 23.79
CA ALA A 72 -20.09 -3.40 24.22
C ALA A 72 -19.53 -3.01 25.60
N ASP A 73 -19.24 -3.98 26.46
CA ASP A 73 -18.72 -3.77 27.82
C ASP A 73 -17.19 -3.83 27.91
N ALA A 74 -16.52 -4.32 26.86
CA ALA A 74 -15.09 -4.53 26.83
C ALA A 74 -14.36 -3.41 26.10
N SER A 75 -13.17 -3.03 26.56
CA SER A 75 -12.35 -2.09 25.78
C SER A 75 -11.77 -2.77 24.54
N VAL A 76 -11.54 -2.01 23.43
CA VAL A 76 -10.88 -2.49 22.21
C VAL A 76 -9.55 -3.17 22.54
N GLN A 77 -8.81 -2.60 23.47
CA GLN A 77 -7.49 -3.10 23.88
C GLN A 77 -7.58 -4.46 24.58
N SER A 78 -8.63 -4.72 25.38
CA SER A 78 -8.83 -6.04 26.01
C SER A 78 -9.31 -7.08 25.00
N LEU A 79 -10.09 -6.69 24.00
CA LEU A 79 -10.52 -7.57 22.92
C LEU A 79 -9.37 -7.99 22.00
N ALA A 80 -8.33 -7.15 21.88
CA ALA A 80 -7.14 -7.46 21.09
C ALA A 80 -6.36 -8.70 21.58
N GLU A 81 -6.59 -9.18 22.79
CA GLU A 81 -6.07 -10.48 23.25
C GLU A 81 -6.81 -11.68 22.63
N THR A 82 -8.05 -11.47 22.21
CA THR A 82 -8.95 -12.51 21.67
C THR A 82 -9.11 -12.41 20.17
N VAL A 83 -9.18 -11.19 19.63
CA VAL A 83 -9.46 -10.92 18.20
C VAL A 83 -8.26 -10.23 17.56
N ALA A 84 -7.81 -10.73 16.42
CA ALA A 84 -6.88 -10.02 15.54
C ALA A 84 -7.56 -9.64 14.23
N TYR A 85 -7.24 -8.46 13.73
CA TYR A 85 -7.83 -7.87 12.54
C TYR A 85 -6.77 -7.62 11.46
N VAL A 86 -7.10 -8.07 10.25
CA VAL A 86 -6.36 -7.75 9.02
C VAL A 86 -7.29 -6.97 8.10
N GLY A 87 -7.00 -5.68 7.93
CA GLY A 87 -7.86 -4.79 7.14
C GLY A 87 -7.51 -4.74 5.66
N GLN A 88 -8.43 -4.15 4.90
CA GLN A 88 -8.35 -3.98 3.44
C GLN A 88 -7.10 -3.22 2.97
N SER A 89 -6.62 -2.23 3.74
CA SER A 89 -5.47 -1.41 3.36
C SER A 89 -4.22 -1.81 4.15
N PRO A 90 -3.27 -2.54 3.55
CA PRO A 90 -2.03 -2.91 4.22
C PRO A 90 -1.17 -1.70 4.59
N ASP A 91 -1.32 -0.60 3.86
CA ASP A 91 -0.61 0.64 4.11
C ASP A 91 -1.04 1.32 5.42
N ALA A 92 -2.31 1.20 5.78
CA ALA A 92 -2.84 1.71 7.05
C ALA A 92 -2.42 0.85 8.25
N ALA A 93 -1.94 -0.36 7.99
CA ALA A 93 -1.48 -1.27 9.02
C ALA A 93 -0.02 -1.00 9.46
N VAL A 94 0.78 -0.29 8.66
CA VAL A 94 2.18 0.00 8.96
C VAL A 94 2.30 1.11 10.01
N VAL A 95 2.87 0.78 11.17
CA VAL A 95 3.06 1.70 12.30
C VAL A 95 4.54 2.05 12.53
N THR A 96 5.46 1.16 12.15
CA THR A 96 6.89 1.29 12.41
C THR A 96 7.72 1.30 11.13
N ARG A 97 9.04 1.50 11.25
CA ARG A 97 9.98 1.55 10.11
C ARG A 97 10.80 0.29 9.93
N ALA A 98 10.53 -0.76 10.70
CA ALA A 98 11.14 -2.07 10.51
C ALA A 98 10.07 -3.16 10.58
N VAL A 99 10.13 -4.11 9.66
CA VAL A 99 9.22 -5.28 9.62
C VAL A 99 9.18 -5.99 10.97
N HIS A 100 10.35 -6.20 11.61
CA HIS A 100 10.45 -6.76 12.96
C HIS A 100 9.64 -5.98 13.99
N ASP A 101 9.82 -4.66 14.01
CA ASP A 101 9.23 -3.81 15.04
C ASP A 101 7.71 -3.67 14.84
N ASP A 102 7.22 -3.80 13.59
CA ASP A 102 5.79 -3.77 13.27
C ASP A 102 5.08 -5.04 13.78
N VAL A 103 5.67 -6.21 13.59
CA VAL A 103 5.15 -7.48 14.14
C VAL A 103 5.30 -7.52 15.67
N ALA A 104 6.35 -6.95 16.24
CA ALA A 104 6.55 -6.89 17.68
C ALA A 104 5.59 -5.89 18.37
N PHE A 105 5.06 -4.90 17.64
CA PHE A 105 4.28 -3.80 18.20
C PHE A 105 3.10 -4.25 19.09
N PRO A 106 2.15 -5.10 18.65
CA PRO A 106 1.07 -5.58 19.51
C PRO A 106 1.59 -6.39 20.71
N LEU A 107 2.61 -7.20 20.53
CA LEU A 107 3.16 -8.05 21.61
C LEU A 107 3.84 -7.21 22.71
N GLN A 108 4.47 -6.10 22.32
CA GLN A 108 5.00 -5.10 23.25
C GLN A 108 3.88 -4.43 24.04
N ASN A 109 2.77 -4.07 23.38
CA ASN A 109 1.60 -3.45 24.00
C ASN A 109 0.93 -4.40 25.02
N LEU A 110 0.94 -5.71 24.74
CA LEU A 110 0.47 -6.77 25.63
C LEU A 110 1.49 -7.12 26.74
N CYS A 111 2.59 -6.38 26.85
CA CYS A 111 3.62 -6.57 27.88
C CYS A 111 4.25 -7.98 27.94
N LEU A 112 4.33 -8.69 26.82
CA LEU A 112 4.95 -10.02 26.76
C LEU A 112 6.46 -9.94 27.04
N PRO A 113 7.08 -11.03 27.57
CA PRO A 113 8.53 -11.11 27.74
C PRO A 113 9.29 -10.99 26.40
N ARG A 114 10.46 -10.35 26.40
CA ARG A 114 11.28 -10.14 25.19
C ARG A 114 11.58 -11.43 24.42
N THR A 115 11.87 -12.52 25.15
CA THR A 115 12.16 -13.85 24.56
C THR A 115 10.95 -14.41 23.81
N GLU A 116 9.76 -14.23 24.36
CA GLU A 116 8.53 -14.67 23.75
C GLU A 116 8.19 -13.80 22.53
N ILE A 117 8.35 -12.48 22.63
CA ILE A 117 8.17 -11.54 21.51
C ILE A 117 9.06 -11.99 20.34
N THR A 118 10.36 -12.19 20.57
CA THR A 118 11.30 -12.63 19.52
C THR A 118 10.85 -13.91 18.85
N ALA A 119 10.50 -14.93 19.64
CA ALA A 119 10.07 -16.24 19.11
C ALA A 119 8.78 -16.12 18.27
N ARG A 120 7.78 -15.33 18.73
CA ARG A 120 6.52 -15.12 18.01
C ARG A 120 6.71 -14.32 16.72
N VAL A 121 7.53 -13.27 16.76
CA VAL A 121 7.88 -12.45 15.57
C VAL A 121 8.54 -13.30 14.50
N GLU A 122 9.58 -14.06 14.87
CA GLU A 122 10.28 -14.93 13.93
C GLU A 122 9.37 -16.02 13.36
N GLY A 123 8.54 -16.65 14.20
CA GLY A 123 7.59 -17.66 13.78
C GLY A 123 6.57 -17.11 12.77
N ALA A 124 5.98 -15.96 13.07
CA ALA A 124 5.01 -15.30 12.21
C ALA A 124 5.62 -14.87 10.87
N LEU A 125 6.83 -14.29 10.88
CA LEU A 125 7.51 -13.87 9.64
C LEU A 125 7.94 -15.06 8.78
N ARG A 126 8.29 -16.19 9.37
CA ARG A 126 8.53 -17.43 8.60
C ARG A 126 7.27 -17.95 7.96
N ALA A 127 6.15 -17.97 8.69
CA ALA A 127 4.87 -18.45 8.18
C ALA A 127 4.39 -17.68 6.94
N VAL A 128 4.69 -16.38 6.85
CA VAL A 128 4.31 -15.54 5.70
C VAL A 128 5.45 -15.31 4.68
N GLY A 129 6.61 -15.99 4.83
CA GLY A 129 7.74 -15.87 3.91
C GLY A 129 8.47 -14.52 3.92
N LEU A 130 8.45 -13.79 5.04
CA LEU A 130 9.10 -12.47 5.19
C LEU A 130 10.33 -12.47 6.11
N ILE A 131 10.80 -13.62 6.56
CA ILE A 131 11.90 -13.70 7.55
C ILE A 131 13.21 -13.08 7.05
N GLU A 132 13.51 -13.19 5.75
CA GLU A 132 14.71 -12.61 5.15
C GLU A 132 14.68 -11.07 5.12
N ARG A 133 13.50 -10.50 5.19
CA ARG A 133 13.25 -9.04 5.15
C ARG A 133 12.92 -8.45 6.52
N ILE A 134 13.20 -9.19 7.60
CA ILE A 134 12.86 -8.82 8.99
C ILE A 134 13.33 -7.43 9.41
N TRP A 135 14.44 -6.92 8.84
CA TRP A 135 15.00 -5.61 9.16
C TRP A 135 14.74 -4.53 8.11
N ASP A 136 14.00 -4.87 7.06
CA ASP A 136 13.66 -3.91 6.01
C ASP A 136 12.64 -2.88 6.51
N ASP A 137 12.64 -1.70 5.87
CA ASP A 137 11.57 -0.73 6.04
C ASP A 137 10.29 -1.27 5.36
N PRO A 138 9.14 -1.38 6.07
CA PRO A 138 7.89 -1.85 5.50
C PRO A 138 7.47 -1.13 4.20
N TRP A 139 7.85 0.13 4.03
CA TRP A 139 7.56 0.90 2.82
C TRP A 139 8.37 0.47 1.58
N THR A 140 9.44 -0.31 1.77
CA THR A 140 10.18 -0.93 0.67
C THR A 140 9.57 -2.25 0.17
N LEU A 141 8.59 -2.77 0.90
CA LEU A 141 7.84 -3.97 0.54
C LEU A 141 6.83 -3.67 -0.58
N SER A 142 6.56 -4.66 -1.43
CA SER A 142 5.43 -4.58 -2.36
C SER A 142 4.08 -4.60 -1.62
N GLY A 143 2.99 -4.21 -2.30
CA GLY A 143 1.64 -4.25 -1.71
C GLY A 143 1.29 -5.62 -1.12
N GLY A 144 1.50 -6.69 -1.88
CA GLY A 144 1.27 -8.07 -1.40
C GLY A 144 2.20 -8.47 -0.25
N GLN A 145 3.45 -8.01 -0.23
CA GLN A 145 4.34 -8.25 0.91
C GLN A 145 3.90 -7.46 2.15
N ARG A 146 3.39 -6.22 2.00
CA ARG A 146 2.79 -5.47 3.12
C ARG A 146 1.53 -6.15 3.65
N GLN A 147 0.72 -6.74 2.77
CA GLN A 147 -0.43 -7.54 3.19
C GLN A 147 0.00 -8.76 4.02
N ARG A 148 1.01 -9.51 3.56
CA ARG A 148 1.59 -10.61 4.33
C ARG A 148 2.17 -10.14 5.67
N LEU A 149 2.74 -8.93 5.74
CA LEU A 149 3.18 -8.33 6.99
C LEU A 149 2.00 -8.10 7.95
N SER A 150 0.86 -7.56 7.47
CA SER A 150 -0.34 -7.38 8.30
C SER A 150 -0.85 -8.70 8.86
N VAL A 151 -0.78 -9.77 8.05
CA VAL A 151 -1.11 -11.14 8.50
C VAL A 151 -0.11 -11.64 9.54
N ALA A 152 1.19 -11.41 9.35
CA ALA A 152 2.20 -11.79 10.34
C ALA A 152 1.97 -11.11 11.69
N VAL A 153 1.56 -9.83 11.68
CA VAL A 153 1.18 -9.10 12.89
C VAL A 153 0.02 -9.80 13.61
N ALA A 154 -1.04 -10.16 12.87
CA ALA A 154 -2.20 -10.85 13.44
C ALA A 154 -1.83 -12.24 13.99
N LEU A 155 -1.03 -13.02 13.25
CA LEU A 155 -0.57 -14.34 13.67
C LEU A 155 0.29 -14.32 14.94
N ALA A 156 1.16 -13.32 15.07
CA ALA A 156 2.01 -13.18 16.24
C ALA A 156 1.20 -12.99 17.52
N MET A 157 0.02 -12.38 17.44
CA MET A 157 -0.90 -12.21 18.57
C MET A 157 -1.51 -13.54 19.04
N ARG A 158 -1.59 -14.58 18.19
CA ARG A 158 -2.24 -15.86 18.45
C ARG A 158 -3.71 -15.71 18.86
N PRO A 159 -4.55 -15.08 18.04
CA PRO A 159 -5.92 -14.78 18.38
C PRO A 159 -6.79 -16.05 18.43
N GLN A 160 -7.89 -15.99 19.16
CA GLN A 160 -8.95 -17.00 19.10
C GLN A 160 -9.86 -16.79 17.88
N LEU A 161 -10.04 -15.52 17.46
CA LEU A 161 -10.77 -15.12 16.26
C LEU A 161 -9.88 -14.24 15.38
N LEU A 162 -9.67 -14.68 14.14
CA LEU A 162 -9.00 -13.92 13.10
C LEU A 162 -10.04 -13.33 12.15
N VAL A 163 -10.08 -12.01 12.04
CA VAL A 163 -11.00 -11.29 11.15
C VAL A 163 -10.22 -10.73 9.97
N LEU A 164 -10.62 -11.09 8.76
CA LEU A 164 -9.96 -10.79 7.50
C LEU A 164 -10.91 -9.98 6.61
N ASP A 165 -10.56 -8.72 6.36
CA ASP A 165 -11.34 -7.80 5.51
C ASP A 165 -10.59 -7.58 4.18
N GLU A 166 -11.01 -8.29 3.13
CA GLU A 166 -10.40 -8.31 1.79
C GLU A 166 -8.88 -8.60 1.82
N PRO A 167 -8.45 -9.69 2.49
CA PRO A 167 -7.04 -9.94 2.74
C PRO A 167 -6.22 -10.24 1.49
N THR A 168 -6.88 -10.61 0.38
CA THR A 168 -6.20 -11.03 -0.85
C THR A 168 -6.21 -9.99 -1.95
N SER A 169 -6.82 -8.83 -1.72
CA SER A 169 -6.99 -7.77 -2.72
C SER A 169 -5.68 -7.30 -3.38
N THR A 170 -4.56 -7.28 -2.65
CA THR A 170 -3.23 -6.88 -3.17
C THR A 170 -2.30 -8.05 -3.50
N ILE A 171 -2.78 -9.29 -3.36
CA ILE A 171 -1.99 -10.51 -3.53
C ILE A 171 -2.28 -11.11 -4.91
N ASP A 172 -1.26 -11.57 -5.62
CA ASP A 172 -1.42 -12.28 -6.89
C ASP A 172 -2.00 -13.70 -6.69
N ALA A 173 -2.39 -14.34 -7.79
CA ALA A 173 -3.09 -15.63 -7.74
C ALA A 173 -2.30 -16.71 -6.98
N THR A 174 -0.99 -16.81 -7.20
CA THR A 174 -0.13 -17.78 -6.48
C THR A 174 -0.05 -17.46 -5.00
N GLY A 175 0.11 -16.18 -4.66
CA GLY A 175 0.13 -15.74 -3.27
C GLY A 175 -1.21 -15.95 -2.55
N ARG A 176 -2.34 -15.91 -3.28
CA ARG A 176 -3.68 -16.23 -2.72
C ARG A 176 -3.79 -17.70 -2.31
N GLU A 177 -3.34 -18.61 -3.16
CA GLU A 177 -3.34 -20.05 -2.84
C GLU A 177 -2.49 -20.32 -1.56
N GLU A 178 -1.27 -19.77 -1.49
CA GLU A 178 -0.41 -19.87 -0.30
C GLU A 178 -1.08 -19.28 0.96
N PHE A 179 -1.75 -18.14 0.81
CA PHE A 179 -2.45 -17.46 1.89
C PHE A 179 -3.59 -18.33 2.46
N TYR A 180 -4.47 -18.86 1.62
CA TYR A 180 -5.58 -19.69 2.08
C TYR A 180 -5.12 -21.04 2.61
N ALA A 181 -4.02 -21.61 2.11
CA ALA A 181 -3.38 -22.77 2.73
C ALA A 181 -2.90 -22.48 4.16
N LEU A 182 -2.35 -21.28 4.40
CA LEU A 182 -1.99 -20.83 5.74
C LEU A 182 -3.24 -20.70 6.64
N ILE A 183 -4.33 -20.09 6.15
CA ILE A 183 -5.59 -19.99 6.91
C ILE A 183 -6.12 -21.37 7.27
N SER A 184 -6.12 -22.34 6.34
CA SER A 184 -6.51 -23.73 6.61
C SER A 184 -5.69 -24.35 7.74
N SER A 185 -4.38 -24.08 7.79
CA SER A 185 -3.54 -24.59 8.88
C SER A 185 -3.86 -23.97 10.25
N LEU A 186 -4.30 -22.72 10.27
CA LEU A 186 -4.70 -22.01 11.49
C LEU A 186 -6.04 -22.52 12.02
N THR A 187 -7.00 -22.75 11.16
CA THR A 187 -8.31 -23.29 11.55
C THR A 187 -8.17 -24.71 12.09
N ALA A 188 -7.31 -25.53 11.47
CA ALA A 188 -6.96 -26.87 11.99
C ALA A 188 -6.33 -26.82 13.40
N SER A 189 -5.68 -25.70 13.78
CA SER A 189 -5.15 -25.48 15.14
C SER A 189 -6.18 -24.90 16.13
N GLY A 190 -7.43 -24.67 15.69
CA GLY A 190 -8.55 -24.20 16.52
C GLY A 190 -8.80 -22.69 16.45
N THR A 191 -8.10 -21.94 15.63
CA THR A 191 -8.40 -20.51 15.41
C THR A 191 -9.67 -20.36 14.59
N ALA A 192 -10.64 -19.60 15.06
CA ALA A 192 -11.83 -19.22 14.32
C ALA A 192 -11.49 -18.14 13.30
N VAL A 193 -12.09 -18.15 12.10
CA VAL A 193 -11.81 -17.17 11.04
C VAL A 193 -13.10 -16.62 10.46
N VAL A 194 -13.21 -15.30 10.41
CA VAL A 194 -14.23 -14.58 9.64
C VAL A 194 -13.53 -13.90 8.47
N VAL A 195 -13.95 -14.20 7.24
CA VAL A 195 -13.36 -13.66 6.02
C VAL A 195 -14.41 -12.92 5.19
N ILE A 196 -14.06 -11.73 4.75
CA ILE A 196 -14.73 -10.97 3.69
C ILE A 196 -13.79 -10.93 2.52
N ASP A 197 -14.23 -11.39 1.35
CA ASP A 197 -13.46 -11.20 0.11
C ASP A 197 -14.43 -11.04 -1.07
N HIS A 198 -13.97 -10.43 -2.15
CA HIS A 198 -14.76 -10.27 -3.38
C HIS A 198 -14.74 -11.53 -4.25
N ASP A 199 -13.69 -12.32 -4.19
CA ASP A 199 -13.54 -13.59 -4.87
C ASP A 199 -13.34 -14.70 -3.84
N LEU A 200 -14.39 -15.43 -3.53
CA LEU A 200 -14.38 -16.51 -2.55
C LEU A 200 -14.05 -17.87 -3.17
N ASP A 201 -13.96 -18.00 -4.50
CA ASP A 201 -13.65 -19.31 -5.11
C ASP A 201 -12.41 -19.98 -4.53
N PRO A 202 -11.29 -19.25 -4.25
CA PRO A 202 -10.11 -19.87 -3.65
C PRO A 202 -10.28 -20.30 -2.19
N VAL A 203 -11.17 -19.64 -1.42
CA VAL A 203 -11.39 -19.94 0.01
C VAL A 203 -12.57 -20.89 0.23
N LEU A 204 -13.47 -21.00 -0.74
CA LEU A 204 -14.71 -21.79 -0.63
C LEU A 204 -14.47 -23.24 -0.17
N PRO A 205 -13.37 -23.93 -0.57
CA PRO A 205 -13.11 -25.31 -0.08
C PRO A 205 -12.90 -25.43 1.43
N ILE A 206 -12.58 -24.35 2.13
CA ILE A 206 -12.34 -24.33 3.57
C ILE A 206 -13.42 -23.56 4.36
N VAL A 207 -14.45 -23.03 3.68
CA VAL A 207 -15.55 -22.31 4.32
C VAL A 207 -16.55 -23.30 4.89
N ASP A 208 -16.82 -23.19 6.19
CA ASP A 208 -17.83 -24.01 6.89
C ASP A 208 -19.21 -23.33 6.86
N GLN A 209 -19.25 -22.00 6.91
CA GLN A 209 -20.47 -21.22 7.02
C GLN A 209 -20.41 -19.94 6.18
N VAL A 210 -21.53 -19.56 5.60
CA VAL A 210 -21.71 -18.31 4.88
C VAL A 210 -22.78 -17.47 5.57
N LEU A 211 -22.48 -16.19 5.79
CA LEU A 211 -23.44 -15.14 6.16
C LEU A 211 -23.65 -14.25 4.95
N ALA A 212 -24.84 -14.24 4.38
CA ALA A 212 -25.21 -13.40 3.26
C ALA A 212 -26.04 -12.20 3.72
N LEU A 213 -25.56 -10.99 3.38
CA LEU A 213 -26.23 -9.72 3.70
C LEU A 213 -26.88 -9.13 2.44
N ASP A 214 -28.00 -8.47 2.61
CA ASP A 214 -28.68 -7.72 1.56
C ASP A 214 -28.12 -6.28 1.41
N THR A 215 -28.72 -5.48 0.53
CA THR A 215 -28.29 -4.10 0.24
C THR A 215 -28.46 -3.11 1.40
N VAL A 216 -29.26 -3.45 2.41
CA VAL A 216 -29.58 -2.61 3.58
C VAL A 216 -29.03 -3.17 4.89
N GLY A 217 -28.20 -4.21 4.83
CA GLY A 217 -27.54 -4.82 5.99
C GLY A 217 -28.40 -5.84 6.75
N GLY A 218 -29.52 -6.25 6.19
CA GLY A 218 -30.32 -7.38 6.68
C GLY A 218 -29.68 -8.72 6.27
N VAL A 219 -30.06 -9.79 6.94
CA VAL A 219 -29.56 -11.14 6.66
C VAL A 219 -30.44 -11.81 5.62
N ILE A 220 -29.89 -12.18 4.46
CA ILE A 220 -30.57 -13.02 3.45
C ILE A 220 -30.57 -14.48 3.93
N ALA A 221 -29.39 -15.00 4.27
CA ALA A 221 -29.24 -16.39 4.69
C ALA A 221 -27.99 -16.60 5.55
N VAL A 222 -28.05 -17.60 6.44
CA VAL A 222 -26.92 -18.13 7.19
C VAL A 222 -26.96 -19.64 7.09
N GLY A 223 -25.86 -20.28 6.67
CA GLY A 223 -25.79 -21.73 6.55
C GLY A 223 -24.52 -22.23 5.92
N SER A 224 -24.45 -23.50 5.59
CA SER A 224 -23.34 -24.04 4.81
C SER A 224 -23.27 -23.39 3.44
N PRO A 225 -22.11 -23.34 2.78
CA PRO A 225 -21.99 -22.76 1.44
C PRO A 225 -23.03 -23.33 0.46
N ARG A 226 -23.29 -24.63 0.55
CA ARG A 226 -24.28 -25.28 -0.31
C ARG A 226 -25.71 -24.77 -0.05
N GLU A 227 -26.14 -24.76 1.21
CA GLU A 227 -27.48 -24.27 1.56
C GLU A 227 -27.69 -22.84 1.09
N VAL A 228 -26.73 -21.97 1.28
CA VAL A 228 -26.82 -20.54 0.92
C VAL A 228 -26.84 -20.36 -0.60
N PHE A 229 -25.86 -20.90 -1.31
CA PHE A 229 -25.70 -20.65 -2.75
C PHE A 229 -26.72 -21.39 -3.64
N THR A 230 -27.24 -22.55 -3.21
CA THR A 230 -28.27 -23.26 -4.00
C THR A 230 -29.68 -22.93 -3.51
N GLY A 231 -29.92 -22.78 -2.20
CA GLY A 231 -31.23 -22.52 -1.63
C GLY A 231 -31.75 -21.08 -1.78
N HIS A 232 -30.83 -20.10 -1.82
CA HIS A 232 -31.19 -18.67 -1.86
C HIS A 232 -30.65 -17.95 -3.12
N ARG A 233 -30.38 -18.70 -4.18
CA ARG A 233 -29.75 -18.17 -5.42
C ARG A 233 -30.47 -16.95 -5.98
N SER A 234 -31.78 -17.00 -6.12
CA SER A 234 -32.57 -15.90 -6.69
C SER A 234 -32.50 -14.63 -5.85
N GLU A 235 -32.49 -14.77 -4.52
CA GLU A 235 -32.37 -13.65 -3.58
C GLU A 235 -30.96 -13.06 -3.63
N LEU A 236 -29.92 -13.91 -3.65
CA LEU A 236 -28.52 -13.50 -3.76
C LEU A 236 -28.25 -12.76 -5.06
N THR A 237 -28.71 -13.32 -6.21
CA THR A 237 -28.53 -12.71 -7.52
C THR A 237 -29.30 -11.38 -7.61
N GLY A 238 -30.53 -11.35 -7.09
CA GLY A 238 -31.35 -10.13 -7.04
C GLY A 238 -30.75 -9.01 -6.18
N ALA A 239 -29.95 -9.36 -5.18
CA ALA A 239 -29.23 -8.44 -4.33
C ALA A 239 -27.83 -8.07 -4.85
N GLY A 240 -27.38 -8.62 -6.00
CA GLY A 240 -26.04 -8.39 -6.55
C GLY A 240 -24.93 -9.03 -5.73
N VAL A 241 -25.22 -10.14 -5.06
CA VAL A 241 -24.24 -10.86 -4.24
C VAL A 241 -23.39 -11.77 -5.13
N TRP A 242 -22.11 -11.83 -4.86
CA TRP A 242 -21.16 -12.71 -5.53
C TRP A 242 -21.62 -14.17 -5.50
N MET A 243 -21.48 -14.85 -6.64
CA MET A 243 -21.78 -16.27 -6.80
C MET A 243 -20.54 -17.08 -7.17
N PRO A 244 -20.36 -18.31 -6.65
CA PRO A 244 -19.31 -19.21 -7.08
C PRO A 244 -19.32 -19.43 -8.60
N ARG A 245 -18.13 -19.43 -9.24
CA ARG A 245 -17.99 -19.61 -10.69
C ARG A 245 -18.66 -20.90 -11.20
N ALA A 246 -18.50 -21.98 -10.43
CA ALA A 246 -19.09 -23.27 -10.75
C ALA A 246 -20.62 -23.27 -10.85
N LEU A 247 -21.26 -22.24 -10.29
CA LEU A 247 -22.73 -22.11 -10.25
C LEU A 247 -23.26 -21.03 -11.21
N ARG A 248 -22.43 -20.19 -11.80
CA ARG A 248 -22.89 -19.03 -12.61
C ARG A 248 -23.74 -19.43 -13.80
N ASP A 249 -23.33 -20.47 -14.53
CA ASP A 249 -23.97 -20.93 -15.77
C ASP A 249 -24.86 -22.17 -15.58
N VAL A 250 -25.15 -22.54 -14.32
CA VAL A 250 -26.02 -23.71 -14.03
C VAL A 250 -27.50 -23.26 -14.07
N ASP A 251 -28.33 -23.99 -14.81
CA ASP A 251 -29.77 -23.75 -14.86
C ASP A 251 -30.43 -23.87 -13.47
N ASP A 252 -31.34 -22.96 -13.14
CA ASP A 252 -32.08 -22.94 -11.87
C ASP A 252 -32.85 -24.23 -11.61
N ASP A 253 -33.37 -24.91 -12.65
CA ASP A 253 -34.06 -26.19 -12.55
C ASP A 253 -33.18 -27.31 -12.00
N LEU A 254 -31.87 -27.28 -12.25
CA LEU A 254 -30.90 -28.25 -11.72
C LEU A 254 -30.58 -28.00 -10.23
N LEU A 255 -30.75 -26.78 -9.76
CA LEU A 255 -30.47 -26.39 -8.38
C LEU A 255 -31.66 -26.58 -7.42
N THR A 256 -32.90 -26.71 -7.94
CA THR A 256 -34.11 -26.83 -7.14
C THR A 256 -34.59 -28.27 -6.93
N GLY A 257 -33.94 -29.26 -7.58
CA GLY A 257 -34.33 -30.68 -7.52
C GLY A 257 -33.48 -31.54 -6.60
N ALA A 258 -33.78 -32.86 -6.55
CA ALA A 258 -32.96 -33.85 -5.83
C ALA A 258 -31.49 -33.87 -6.30
N SER A 259 -31.19 -33.34 -7.48
CA SER A 259 -29.87 -33.21 -8.07
C SER A 259 -29.06 -32.04 -7.49
N ALA A 260 -29.67 -31.14 -6.74
CA ALA A 260 -28.97 -29.99 -6.14
C ALA A 260 -27.77 -30.37 -5.23
N HIS A 261 -27.83 -31.56 -4.62
CA HIS A 261 -26.76 -32.08 -3.79
C HIS A 261 -25.51 -32.51 -4.58
N ASP A 262 -25.66 -32.82 -5.87
CA ASP A 262 -24.57 -33.31 -6.71
C ASP A 262 -23.91 -32.18 -7.54
N VAL A 263 -24.46 -30.96 -7.53
CA VAL A 263 -23.89 -29.81 -8.23
C VAL A 263 -22.59 -29.37 -7.53
N PRO A 264 -21.45 -29.31 -8.23
CA PRO A 264 -20.20 -28.90 -7.63
C PRO A 264 -20.19 -27.39 -7.35
N LEU A 265 -19.67 -27.01 -6.16
CA LEU A 265 -19.57 -25.62 -5.73
C LEU A 265 -18.23 -24.97 -6.11
N THR A 266 -17.23 -25.75 -6.47
CA THR A 266 -15.89 -25.26 -6.81
C THR A 266 -15.54 -25.62 -8.24
N CYS A 267 -14.74 -24.78 -8.89
CA CYS A 267 -14.26 -25.05 -10.24
C CYS A 267 -13.48 -26.38 -10.34
N ALA A 268 -12.72 -26.74 -9.31
CA ALA A 268 -12.02 -28.01 -9.25
C ALA A 268 -12.96 -29.21 -9.22
N ALA A 269 -14.07 -29.13 -8.44
CA ALA A 269 -15.08 -30.19 -8.37
C ALA A 269 -15.97 -30.23 -9.62
N ALA A 270 -16.14 -29.10 -10.32
CA ALA A 270 -16.87 -28.98 -11.58
C ALA A 270 -16.01 -29.36 -12.81
N GLU A 271 -14.73 -29.71 -12.61
CA GLU A 271 -13.75 -29.96 -13.68
C GLU A 271 -13.56 -28.74 -14.63
N ILE A 272 -13.94 -27.55 -14.20
CA ILE A 272 -13.74 -26.31 -14.95
C ILE A 272 -12.25 -25.96 -14.95
N ARG A 273 -11.63 -25.97 -16.13
CA ARG A 273 -10.24 -25.52 -16.27
C ARG A 273 -10.18 -24.00 -16.27
N VAL A 274 -9.83 -23.42 -15.13
CA VAL A 274 -9.48 -22.00 -15.03
C VAL A 274 -8.02 -21.84 -15.50
N PRO A 275 -7.74 -21.04 -16.54
CA PRO A 275 -6.38 -20.77 -16.95
C PRO A 275 -5.59 -20.15 -15.80
N ARG A 276 -4.42 -20.70 -15.48
CA ARG A 276 -3.58 -20.18 -14.39
C ARG A 276 -2.64 -19.12 -14.95
N LEU A 277 -2.64 -17.96 -14.30
CA LEU A 277 -1.71 -16.88 -14.61
C LEU A 277 -0.25 -17.36 -14.52
N ALA A 278 0.04 -18.26 -13.57
CA ALA A 278 1.36 -18.87 -13.39
C ALA A 278 1.82 -19.62 -14.64
N ASP A 279 0.92 -20.31 -15.35
CA ASP A 279 1.25 -21.09 -16.55
C ASP A 279 1.59 -20.17 -17.75
N LEU A 280 0.93 -19.01 -17.82
CA LEU A 280 1.20 -17.99 -18.85
C LEU A 280 2.49 -17.19 -18.58
N CYS A 281 2.83 -16.99 -17.30
CA CYS A 281 3.97 -16.17 -16.88
C CYS A 281 5.19 -16.98 -16.42
N ALA A 282 5.17 -18.31 -16.62
CA ALA A 282 6.24 -19.23 -16.17
C ALA A 282 7.57 -19.03 -16.92
N ASP A 283 7.50 -18.52 -18.14
CA ASP A 283 8.70 -18.28 -18.95
C ASP A 283 9.38 -16.95 -18.54
N VAL A 284 10.66 -16.86 -18.84
CA VAL A 284 11.47 -15.64 -18.64
C VAL A 284 11.14 -14.56 -19.67
N GLU A 285 10.42 -14.91 -20.73
CA GLU A 285 10.09 -14.03 -21.85
C GLU A 285 8.65 -13.56 -21.81
N VAL A 286 8.41 -12.38 -22.40
CA VAL A 286 7.07 -11.81 -22.57
C VAL A 286 6.31 -12.62 -23.61
N ARG A 287 5.10 -13.12 -23.27
CA ARG A 287 4.23 -13.84 -24.20
C ARG A 287 3.13 -12.91 -24.73
N TYR A 288 2.85 -13.05 -26.01
CA TYR A 288 1.79 -12.30 -26.70
C TYR A 288 0.71 -13.27 -27.14
N LEU A 289 -0.54 -12.95 -26.80
CA LEU A 289 -1.73 -13.72 -27.17
C LEU A 289 -2.69 -12.82 -27.94
N GLU A 290 -3.20 -13.27 -29.07
CA GLU A 290 -4.19 -12.58 -29.91
C GLU A 290 -5.45 -13.43 -30.05
N LYS A 291 -6.63 -12.82 -29.87
CA LYS A 291 -7.92 -13.47 -30.02
C LYS A 291 -8.29 -13.58 -31.51
N GLN A 292 -8.49 -14.79 -32.03
CA GLN A 292 -8.72 -15.03 -33.46
C GLN A 292 -10.11 -14.62 -33.98
N THR A 293 -11.11 -14.66 -33.09
CA THR A 293 -12.49 -14.24 -33.42
C THR A 293 -13.12 -13.55 -32.21
N ARG A 294 -13.92 -12.51 -32.45
CA ARG A 294 -14.59 -11.74 -31.40
C ARG A 294 -15.59 -12.54 -30.55
N ASP A 295 -16.11 -13.65 -31.09
CA ASP A 295 -17.28 -14.36 -30.54
C ASP A 295 -16.96 -15.64 -29.76
N SER A 296 -15.70 -16.00 -29.52
CA SER A 296 -15.37 -17.22 -28.77
C SER A 296 -14.27 -17.01 -27.74
N ALA A 297 -14.58 -17.33 -26.49
CA ALA A 297 -13.61 -17.26 -25.37
C ALA A 297 -12.44 -18.26 -25.50
N GLU A 298 -12.52 -19.25 -26.39
CA GLU A 298 -11.63 -20.39 -26.50
C GLU A 298 -10.52 -20.29 -27.56
N ASN A 299 -10.54 -19.30 -28.44
CA ASN A 299 -9.61 -19.24 -29.59
C ASN A 299 -8.49 -18.19 -29.39
N TRP A 300 -7.62 -18.45 -28.44
CA TRP A 300 -6.39 -17.68 -28.27
C TRP A 300 -5.18 -18.39 -28.90
N GLN A 301 -4.45 -17.70 -29.78
CA GLN A 301 -3.17 -18.19 -30.30
C GLN A 301 -2.00 -17.42 -29.68
N GLN A 302 -0.96 -18.15 -29.29
CA GLN A 302 0.33 -17.54 -28.98
C GLN A 302 0.92 -17.02 -30.28
N VAL A 303 1.11 -15.72 -30.38
CA VAL A 303 1.81 -15.06 -31.48
C VAL A 303 3.26 -14.94 -31.05
N GLU A 304 4.22 -15.40 -31.86
CA GLU A 304 5.63 -15.14 -31.62
C GLU A 304 5.85 -13.63 -31.48
N ALA A 305 6.72 -13.23 -30.53
CA ALA A 305 7.10 -11.83 -30.33
C ALA A 305 7.31 -11.19 -31.71
N ILE A 306 6.48 -10.21 -32.05
CA ILE A 306 6.44 -9.59 -33.37
C ILE A 306 7.90 -9.24 -33.73
N ASP A 307 8.48 -10.03 -34.64
CA ASP A 307 9.81 -9.71 -35.17
C ASP A 307 9.65 -8.39 -35.92
N THR A 308 10.14 -7.35 -35.28
CA THR A 308 9.92 -5.93 -35.63
C THR A 308 10.42 -5.56 -37.03
N ARG A 309 11.04 -6.50 -37.74
CA ARG A 309 11.53 -6.29 -39.11
C ARG A 309 10.51 -6.66 -40.18
N ASP A 310 9.70 -7.69 -40.00
CA ASP A 310 8.79 -8.22 -41.03
C ASP A 310 7.35 -7.71 -40.90
N ALA A 311 6.86 -7.46 -39.67
CA ALA A 311 5.52 -6.92 -39.45
C ALA A 311 5.36 -5.46 -39.93
N LEU A 312 6.46 -4.69 -39.98
CA LEU A 312 6.47 -3.32 -40.52
C LEU A 312 6.35 -3.27 -42.07
N ALA A 313 6.70 -4.35 -42.79
CA ALA A 313 6.71 -4.36 -44.25
C ALA A 313 5.40 -4.88 -44.86
N GLY A 314 4.66 -5.78 -44.19
CA GLY A 314 3.50 -6.49 -44.77
C GLY A 314 2.15 -5.81 -44.66
N ARG A 315 1.89 -5.04 -43.60
CA ARG A 315 0.55 -4.47 -43.28
C ARG A 315 0.28 -3.03 -43.74
N ALA A 316 1.12 -2.46 -44.58
CA ALA A 316 1.06 -1.02 -44.95
C ALA A 316 -0.11 -0.61 -45.88
N ARG A 317 -1.07 -1.46 -46.24
CA ARG A 317 -2.01 -1.12 -47.33
C ARG A 317 -3.50 -0.99 -47.02
N SER A 318 -4.01 -1.23 -45.81
CA SER A 318 -5.44 -1.03 -45.51
C SER A 318 -5.83 -0.94 -44.01
N GLU A 319 -5.01 -0.37 -43.14
CA GLU A 319 -5.27 -0.43 -41.69
C GLU A 319 -5.82 0.87 -41.10
N PRO A 320 -6.69 0.78 -40.03
CA PRO A 320 -7.07 1.92 -39.23
C PRO A 320 -5.84 2.61 -38.62
N ARG A 321 -5.92 3.90 -38.46
CA ARG A 321 -4.79 4.73 -37.93
C ARG A 321 -4.20 4.08 -36.66
N THR A 322 -2.92 3.74 -36.69
CA THR A 322 -2.20 3.20 -35.53
C THR A 322 -2.28 4.18 -34.36
N SER A 323 -2.88 3.75 -33.25
CA SER A 323 -3.03 4.57 -32.05
C SER A 323 -1.81 4.53 -31.13
N VAL A 324 -1.16 3.35 -31.01
CA VAL A 324 0.01 3.15 -30.16
C VAL A 324 1.04 2.28 -30.89
N GLU A 325 2.28 2.69 -30.90
CA GLU A 325 3.39 1.89 -31.42
C GLU A 325 4.57 1.96 -30.45
N LEU A 326 4.89 0.82 -29.85
CA LEU A 326 6.00 0.65 -28.92
C LEU A 326 6.97 -0.39 -29.48
N VAL A 327 8.24 -0.09 -29.47
CA VAL A 327 9.32 -1.02 -29.82
C VAL A 327 10.36 -0.97 -28.73
N ASP A 328 10.57 -2.11 -28.07
CA ASP A 328 11.52 -2.31 -26.98
C ASP A 328 11.35 -1.28 -25.84
N LEU A 329 10.12 -0.98 -25.44
CA LEU A 329 9.87 -0.13 -24.29
C LEU A 329 10.26 -0.86 -23.01
N GLU A 330 11.15 -0.26 -22.24
CA GLU A 330 11.64 -0.76 -20.97
C GLU A 330 11.70 0.37 -19.94
N VAL A 331 11.28 0.10 -18.72
CA VAL A 331 11.58 0.95 -17.57
C VAL A 331 12.75 0.31 -16.83
N PRO A 332 13.95 0.89 -16.88
CA PRO A 332 15.17 0.24 -16.37
C PRO A 332 15.01 -0.23 -14.91
N GLY A 333 15.24 -1.52 -14.69
CA GLY A 333 15.14 -2.14 -13.37
C GLY A 333 13.74 -2.32 -12.82
N ARG A 334 12.67 -2.01 -13.60
CA ARG A 334 11.27 -2.11 -13.17
C ARG A 334 10.36 -2.88 -14.11
N SER A 335 10.69 -3.02 -15.39
CA SER A 335 9.88 -3.79 -16.33
C SER A 335 10.75 -4.55 -17.32
N PRO A 336 10.25 -5.65 -17.90
CA PRO A 336 10.84 -6.26 -19.08
C PRO A 336 10.67 -5.34 -20.31
N ARG A 337 11.30 -5.70 -21.42
CA ARG A 337 11.11 -5.05 -22.71
C ARG A 337 9.80 -5.50 -23.33
N VAL A 338 8.99 -4.53 -23.77
CA VAL A 338 7.69 -4.78 -24.38
C VAL A 338 7.62 -4.07 -25.72
N SER A 339 7.14 -4.78 -26.74
CA SER A 339 6.87 -4.24 -28.07
C SER A 339 5.41 -4.51 -28.41
N MET A 340 4.65 -3.48 -28.85
CA MET A 340 3.25 -3.64 -29.26
C MET A 340 2.89 -2.61 -30.31
N ARG A 341 1.91 -2.97 -31.17
CA ARG A 341 1.33 -2.05 -32.12
C ARG A 341 -0.18 -2.20 -32.08
N LEU A 342 -0.86 -1.13 -31.74
CA LEU A 342 -2.31 -1.10 -31.51
C LEU A 342 -3.00 -0.13 -32.45
N GLY A 343 -4.13 -0.57 -32.97
CA GLY A 343 -5.07 0.25 -33.77
C GLY A 343 -6.10 0.95 -32.90
N GLY A 344 -6.97 1.74 -33.51
CA GLY A 344 -8.15 2.27 -32.84
C GLY A 344 -9.18 1.18 -32.58
N GLY A 345 -9.80 1.17 -31.40
CA GLY A 345 -10.80 0.19 -31.01
C GLY A 345 -10.23 -1.17 -30.55
N GLU A 346 -9.03 -1.19 -30.03
CA GLU A 346 -8.44 -2.38 -29.41
C GLU A 346 -8.39 -2.26 -27.91
N LEU A 347 -8.63 -3.38 -27.20
CA LEU A 347 -8.52 -3.54 -25.76
C LEU A 347 -7.42 -4.55 -25.44
N VAL A 348 -6.39 -4.10 -24.75
CA VAL A 348 -5.19 -4.90 -24.43
C VAL A 348 -5.05 -5.06 -22.93
N ALA A 349 -4.87 -6.29 -22.46
CA ALA A 349 -4.50 -6.57 -21.08
C ALA A 349 -2.99 -6.82 -20.94
N LEU A 350 -2.37 -6.11 -19.99
CA LEU A 350 -1.07 -6.48 -19.42
C LEU A 350 -1.32 -7.36 -18.18
N VAL A 351 -1.00 -8.64 -18.29
CA VAL A 351 -1.17 -9.59 -17.18
C VAL A 351 0.19 -10.03 -16.67
N GLY A 352 0.26 -10.42 -15.41
CA GLY A 352 1.51 -10.88 -14.80
C GLY A 352 1.48 -10.78 -13.29
N PRO A 353 2.41 -11.45 -12.61
CA PRO A 353 2.51 -11.41 -11.15
C PRO A 353 2.83 -10.00 -10.64
N ASN A 354 2.70 -9.82 -9.32
CA ASN A 354 3.07 -8.57 -8.68
C ASN A 354 4.57 -8.28 -8.84
N GLY A 355 4.91 -7.05 -9.22
CA GLY A 355 6.29 -6.67 -9.51
C GLY A 355 6.77 -6.96 -10.93
N ALA A 356 5.97 -7.57 -11.80
CA ALA A 356 6.30 -7.81 -13.22
C ALA A 356 6.48 -6.54 -14.06
N GLY A 357 6.13 -5.36 -13.51
CA GLY A 357 6.33 -4.08 -14.18
C GLY A 357 5.11 -3.54 -14.93
N LYS A 358 3.92 -4.10 -14.75
CA LYS A 358 2.65 -3.66 -15.38
C LYS A 358 2.44 -2.16 -15.24
N SER A 359 2.30 -1.66 -14.01
CA SER A 359 2.11 -0.23 -13.72
C SER A 359 3.28 0.65 -14.17
N SER A 360 4.50 0.09 -14.22
CA SER A 360 5.67 0.80 -14.72
C SER A 360 5.57 1.05 -16.23
N ILE A 361 5.12 0.05 -17.01
CA ILE A 361 4.88 0.17 -18.45
C ILE A 361 3.76 1.18 -18.70
N LEU A 362 2.63 1.08 -17.99
CA LEU A 362 1.51 2.01 -18.10
C LEU A 362 1.94 3.45 -17.76
N SER A 363 2.72 3.63 -16.70
CA SER A 363 3.25 4.93 -16.30
C SER A 363 4.24 5.50 -17.33
N ALA A 364 5.02 4.65 -17.99
CA ALA A 364 5.91 5.06 -19.08
C ALA A 364 5.11 5.54 -20.30
N LEU A 365 4.04 4.83 -20.66
CA LEU A 365 3.09 5.23 -21.71
C LEU A 365 2.49 6.62 -21.46
N ALA A 366 2.15 6.90 -20.21
CA ALA A 366 1.64 8.20 -19.80
C ALA A 366 2.74 9.28 -19.66
N GLY A 367 4.01 8.96 -19.90
CA GLY A 367 5.14 9.87 -19.73
C GLY A 367 5.41 10.28 -18.28
N LEU A 368 5.03 9.44 -17.31
CA LEU A 368 5.18 9.68 -15.87
C LEU A 368 6.54 9.23 -15.35
N VAL A 369 7.09 8.17 -15.94
CA VAL A 369 8.37 7.56 -15.57
C VAL A 369 9.30 7.60 -16.76
N GLY A 370 10.56 7.80 -16.50
CA GLY A 370 11.59 7.70 -17.53
C GLY A 370 11.69 6.26 -18.06
N SER A 371 11.66 6.10 -19.37
CA SER A 371 11.75 4.82 -20.06
C SER A 371 12.77 4.88 -21.19
N THR A 372 13.25 3.73 -21.62
CA THR A 372 14.04 3.55 -22.83
C THR A 372 13.21 2.79 -23.84
N ALA A 373 13.23 3.21 -25.09
CA ALA A 373 12.53 2.54 -26.17
C ALA A 373 13.24 2.81 -27.49
N ARG A 374 13.18 1.86 -28.43
CA ARG A 374 13.62 2.12 -29.80
C ARG A 374 12.62 3.03 -30.51
N LYS A 375 11.34 2.83 -30.26
CA LYS A 375 10.24 3.68 -30.72
C LYS A 375 9.11 3.65 -29.69
N ALA A 376 8.57 4.82 -29.38
CA ALA A 376 7.44 4.93 -28.47
C ALA A 376 6.56 6.10 -28.89
N VAL A 377 5.46 5.82 -29.61
CA VAL A 377 4.60 6.82 -30.24
C VAL A 377 3.14 6.53 -29.90
N VAL A 378 2.40 7.58 -29.59
CA VAL A 378 0.94 7.57 -29.42
C VAL A 378 0.34 8.51 -30.47
N GLY A 379 -0.51 7.97 -31.35
CA GLY A 379 -0.93 8.68 -32.55
C GLY A 379 0.28 9.01 -33.44
N SER A 380 0.53 10.30 -33.64
CA SER A 380 1.68 10.81 -34.42
C SER A 380 2.78 11.42 -33.55
N ARG A 381 2.70 11.28 -32.22
CA ARG A 381 3.57 12.01 -31.27
C ARG A 381 4.38 11.06 -30.39
N ASP A 382 5.64 11.39 -30.22
CA ASP A 382 6.54 10.71 -29.30
C ASP A 382 6.10 10.87 -27.84
N ILE A 383 6.04 9.80 -27.08
CA ILE A 383 5.66 9.76 -25.67
C ILE A 383 6.54 10.72 -24.83
N GLY A 384 7.83 10.79 -25.12
CA GLY A 384 8.76 11.68 -24.41
C GLY A 384 8.47 13.17 -24.57
N LYS A 385 7.67 13.59 -25.56
CA LYS A 385 7.38 15.00 -25.90
C LYS A 385 5.98 15.47 -25.49
N GLY A 386 5.12 14.61 -24.93
CA GLY A 386 3.73 14.97 -24.63
C GLY A 386 3.08 14.21 -23.48
N ARG A 387 3.06 14.78 -22.29
CA ARG A 387 2.40 14.22 -21.10
C ARG A 387 0.86 14.20 -21.15
N HIS A 388 0.22 14.61 -22.25
CA HIS A 388 -1.23 14.71 -22.37
C HIS A 388 -1.81 13.85 -23.49
N LEU A 389 -1.05 12.89 -24.00
CA LEU A 389 -1.48 12.06 -25.12
C LEU A 389 -2.38 10.93 -24.68
N VAL A 390 -2.24 10.48 -23.43
CA VAL A 390 -2.88 9.31 -22.87
C VAL A 390 -3.71 9.70 -21.65
N GLY A 391 -4.93 9.17 -21.55
CA GLY A 391 -5.72 9.22 -20.31
C GLY A 391 -5.20 8.14 -19.35
N TYR A 392 -4.88 8.48 -18.10
CA TYR A 392 -4.35 7.53 -17.12
C TYR A 392 -5.26 7.43 -15.90
N VAL A 393 -5.80 6.24 -15.65
CA VAL A 393 -6.57 5.92 -14.44
C VAL A 393 -5.64 5.24 -13.45
N PHE A 394 -5.45 5.88 -12.29
CA PHE A 394 -4.56 5.38 -11.25
C PHE A 394 -5.17 4.19 -10.50
N GLN A 395 -4.31 3.31 -10.00
CA GLN A 395 -4.72 2.18 -9.14
C GLN A 395 -5.49 2.66 -7.90
N ASN A 396 -5.05 3.75 -7.24
CA ASN A 396 -5.84 4.43 -6.22
C ASN A 396 -6.52 5.66 -6.82
N PRO A 397 -7.88 5.70 -6.93
CA PRO A 397 -8.61 6.81 -7.52
C PRO A 397 -8.45 8.12 -6.75
N GLU A 398 -8.22 8.08 -5.44
CA GLU A 398 -8.08 9.27 -4.59
C GLU A 398 -6.93 10.17 -5.05
N HIS A 399 -5.87 9.60 -5.62
CA HIS A 399 -4.74 10.37 -6.14
C HIS A 399 -5.04 11.17 -7.40
N GLN A 400 -6.12 10.85 -8.10
CA GLN A 400 -6.50 11.49 -9.35
C GLN A 400 -7.33 12.76 -9.14
N PHE A 401 -8.05 12.86 -8.04
CA PHE A 401 -9.02 13.93 -7.80
C PHE A 401 -8.36 15.26 -7.48
N VAL A 402 -8.89 16.31 -8.09
CA VAL A 402 -8.31 17.65 -8.06
C VAL A 402 -9.32 18.76 -7.78
N ALA A 403 -10.63 18.47 -7.92
CA ALA A 403 -11.71 19.42 -7.69
C ALA A 403 -12.39 19.21 -6.32
N ALA A 404 -13.19 20.20 -5.91
CA ALA A 404 -13.87 20.18 -4.62
C ALA A 404 -15.19 19.39 -4.65
N THR A 405 -15.79 19.15 -5.82
CA THR A 405 -17.02 18.37 -5.99
C THR A 405 -16.91 17.41 -7.14
N VAL A 406 -17.70 16.34 -7.10
CA VAL A 406 -17.78 15.30 -8.16
C VAL A 406 -18.16 15.94 -9.50
N GLY A 407 -19.14 16.85 -9.52
CA GLY A 407 -19.52 17.54 -10.75
C GLY A 407 -18.40 18.42 -11.32
N ALA A 408 -17.68 19.15 -10.45
CA ALA A 408 -16.53 19.95 -10.84
C ALA A 408 -15.36 19.09 -11.32
N GLU A 409 -15.20 17.88 -10.77
CA GLU A 409 -14.17 16.93 -11.15
C GLU A 409 -14.30 16.50 -12.61
N LEU A 410 -15.52 16.24 -13.08
CA LEU A 410 -15.81 15.91 -14.48
C LEU A 410 -15.65 17.11 -15.42
N ALA A 411 -15.81 18.33 -14.92
CA ALA A 411 -15.63 19.55 -15.69
C ALA A 411 -14.15 19.99 -15.85
N VAL A 412 -13.23 19.36 -15.11
CA VAL A 412 -11.79 19.61 -15.26
C VAL A 412 -11.34 19.25 -16.69
N GLY A 413 -10.56 20.13 -17.32
CA GLY A 413 -10.12 19.91 -18.70
C GLY A 413 -10.96 20.62 -19.75
N GLY A 414 -12.07 21.27 -19.38
CA GLY A 414 -12.91 22.07 -20.29
C GLY A 414 -14.12 21.31 -20.83
N THR A 415 -14.49 20.19 -20.23
CA THR A 415 -15.72 19.43 -20.56
C THR A 415 -16.95 20.32 -20.33
N SER A 416 -17.90 20.29 -21.26
CA SER A 416 -19.16 21.03 -21.14
C SER A 416 -20.01 20.52 -19.97
N GLN A 417 -20.79 21.39 -19.34
CA GLN A 417 -21.67 21.01 -18.25
C GLN A 417 -22.66 19.88 -18.67
N ALA A 418 -23.21 19.97 -19.86
CA ALA A 418 -24.11 18.96 -20.40
C ALA A 418 -23.43 17.58 -20.51
N ARG A 419 -22.17 17.53 -20.93
CA ARG A 419 -21.39 16.30 -21.00
C ARG A 419 -21.06 15.75 -19.60
N ALA A 420 -20.71 16.63 -18.66
CA ALA A 420 -20.49 16.23 -17.26
C ALA A 420 -21.77 15.63 -16.65
N ASP A 421 -22.93 16.24 -16.91
CA ASP A 421 -24.21 15.72 -16.43
C ASP A 421 -24.59 14.37 -17.05
N GLN A 422 -24.29 14.15 -18.34
CA GLN A 422 -24.44 12.83 -18.99
C GLN A 422 -23.54 11.77 -18.34
N LEU A 423 -22.29 12.14 -18.05
CA LEU A 423 -21.37 11.20 -17.39
C LEU A 423 -21.80 10.89 -15.95
N LEU A 424 -22.34 11.87 -15.21
CA LEU A 424 -22.91 11.62 -13.88
C LEU A 424 -24.06 10.59 -13.95
N GLN A 425 -24.92 10.69 -14.95
CA GLN A 425 -26.00 9.71 -15.16
C GLN A 425 -25.46 8.35 -15.54
N GLN A 426 -24.55 8.28 -16.52
CA GLN A 426 -23.97 7.05 -17.05
C GLN A 426 -23.20 6.25 -15.98
N PHE A 427 -22.52 6.94 -15.06
CA PHE A 427 -21.72 6.33 -13.98
C PHE A 427 -22.48 6.25 -12.64
N HIS A 428 -23.79 6.49 -12.61
CA HIS A 428 -24.62 6.44 -11.41
C HIS A 428 -24.10 7.32 -10.26
N LEU A 429 -23.62 8.54 -10.60
CA LEU A 429 -23.03 9.49 -9.64
C LEU A 429 -23.87 10.75 -9.41
N VAL A 430 -25.08 10.82 -9.96
CA VAL A 430 -25.95 12.03 -9.90
C VAL A 430 -26.21 12.45 -8.45
N ALA A 431 -26.53 11.52 -7.57
CA ALA A 431 -26.81 11.79 -6.14
C ALA A 431 -25.57 12.37 -5.40
N HIS A 432 -24.36 12.17 -5.95
CA HIS A 432 -23.12 12.59 -5.34
C HIS A 432 -22.50 13.83 -5.98
N ARG A 433 -23.21 14.50 -6.89
CA ARG A 433 -22.73 15.63 -7.69
C ARG A 433 -22.00 16.70 -6.87
N ASP A 434 -22.58 17.07 -5.75
CA ASP A 434 -22.09 18.16 -4.88
C ASP A 434 -21.21 17.65 -3.74
N HIS A 435 -21.03 16.35 -3.61
CA HIS A 435 -20.14 15.75 -2.63
C HIS A 435 -18.68 15.95 -3.02
N HIS A 436 -17.81 15.98 -2.00
CA HIS A 436 -16.36 16.00 -2.25
C HIS A 436 -15.92 14.61 -2.76
N PRO A 437 -15.10 14.49 -3.83
CA PRO A 437 -14.67 13.21 -4.39
C PRO A 437 -14.06 12.23 -3.38
N LEU A 438 -13.34 12.73 -2.37
CA LEU A 438 -12.72 11.90 -1.33
C LEU A 438 -13.71 11.40 -0.25
N THR A 439 -15.00 11.74 -0.33
CA THR A 439 -16.05 11.19 0.55
C THR A 439 -16.82 10.04 -0.09
N LEU A 440 -16.52 9.72 -1.35
CA LEU A 440 -17.15 8.63 -2.07
C LEU A 440 -16.69 7.26 -1.54
N SER A 441 -17.54 6.24 -1.68
CA SER A 441 -17.10 4.86 -1.47
C SER A 441 -16.05 4.45 -2.51
N GLY A 442 -15.26 3.40 -2.25
CA GLY A 442 -14.22 2.93 -3.16
C GLY A 442 -14.74 2.68 -4.58
N GLY A 443 -15.91 2.04 -4.73
CA GLY A 443 -16.55 1.81 -6.02
C GLY A 443 -16.99 3.10 -6.72
N GLN A 444 -17.63 4.02 -6.00
CA GLN A 444 -18.01 5.32 -6.52
C GLN A 444 -16.80 6.16 -6.94
N ALA A 445 -15.75 6.16 -6.14
CA ALA A 445 -14.50 6.83 -6.45
C ALA A 445 -13.84 6.25 -7.71
N ARG A 446 -13.88 4.92 -7.89
CA ARG A 446 -13.39 4.26 -9.10
C ARG A 446 -14.19 4.67 -10.33
N ARG A 447 -15.53 4.61 -10.27
CA ARG A 447 -16.38 5.06 -11.36
C ARG A 447 -16.14 6.53 -11.73
N LEU A 448 -15.98 7.39 -10.75
CA LEU A 448 -15.61 8.80 -10.99
C LEU A 448 -14.24 8.91 -11.66
N SER A 449 -13.25 8.13 -11.21
CA SER A 449 -11.90 8.13 -11.78
C SER A 449 -11.91 7.79 -13.27
N VAL A 450 -12.66 6.77 -13.67
CA VAL A 450 -12.82 6.40 -15.09
C VAL A 450 -13.61 7.46 -15.84
N ALA A 451 -14.71 7.97 -15.29
CA ALA A 451 -15.54 9.00 -15.90
C ALA A 451 -14.74 10.28 -16.21
N THR A 452 -13.79 10.67 -15.35
CA THR A 452 -12.91 11.84 -15.58
C THR A 452 -11.99 11.65 -16.78
N MET A 453 -11.51 10.43 -17.03
CA MET A 453 -10.65 10.17 -18.19
C MET A 453 -11.44 10.15 -19.49
N VAL A 454 -12.70 9.71 -19.43
CA VAL A 454 -13.61 9.75 -20.58
C VAL A 454 -14.01 11.18 -20.93
N SER A 455 -14.21 12.03 -19.93
CA SER A 455 -14.55 13.45 -20.15
C SER A 455 -13.45 14.20 -20.92
N GLU A 456 -12.21 13.76 -20.84
CA GLU A 456 -11.05 14.38 -21.50
C GLU A 456 -10.89 13.98 -22.99
N GLU A 457 -11.78 13.14 -23.54
CA GLU A 457 -11.81 12.71 -24.96
C GLU A 457 -10.44 12.28 -25.53
N ARG A 458 -9.72 11.45 -24.76
CA ARG A 458 -8.42 10.89 -25.20
C ARG A 458 -8.63 9.69 -26.13
N ASP A 459 -7.82 9.59 -27.20
CA ASP A 459 -7.83 8.46 -28.12
C ASP A 459 -7.31 7.16 -27.48
N VAL A 460 -6.38 7.29 -26.52
CA VAL A 460 -5.77 6.18 -25.78
C VAL A 460 -6.04 6.36 -24.29
N VAL A 461 -6.58 5.32 -23.66
CA VAL A 461 -6.87 5.25 -22.23
C VAL A 461 -6.08 4.11 -21.60
N VAL A 462 -5.44 4.39 -20.49
CA VAL A 462 -4.62 3.43 -19.73
C VAL A 462 -5.23 3.27 -18.34
N LEU A 463 -5.50 2.02 -17.97
CA LEU A 463 -6.20 1.66 -16.73
C LEU A 463 -5.28 0.77 -15.88
N ASP A 464 -4.94 1.21 -14.68
CA ASP A 464 -4.11 0.44 -13.76
C ASP A 464 -4.99 -0.23 -12.71
N GLU A 465 -5.19 -1.57 -12.85
CA GLU A 465 -6.05 -2.41 -12.01
C GLU A 465 -7.47 -1.83 -11.85
N PRO A 466 -8.24 -1.64 -12.95
CA PRO A 466 -9.50 -0.89 -12.90
C PRO A 466 -10.60 -1.58 -12.07
N THR A 467 -10.58 -2.90 -11.95
CA THR A 467 -11.56 -3.72 -11.23
C THR A 467 -11.18 -3.98 -9.77
N TYR A 468 -10.03 -3.49 -9.32
CA TYR A 468 -9.55 -3.66 -7.96
C TYR A 468 -10.54 -3.11 -6.90
N GLY A 469 -10.94 -3.98 -5.94
CA GLY A 469 -11.85 -3.60 -4.86
C GLY A 469 -13.29 -3.32 -5.33
N GLN A 470 -13.71 -3.86 -6.49
CA GLN A 470 -15.08 -3.81 -6.99
C GLN A 470 -15.79 -5.13 -6.69
N ASP A 471 -17.10 -5.08 -6.44
CA ASP A 471 -17.95 -6.25 -6.49
C ASP A 471 -18.20 -6.68 -7.95
N TRP A 472 -18.85 -7.82 -8.14
CA TRP A 472 -19.08 -8.39 -9.46
C TRP A 472 -19.91 -7.48 -10.36
N ASP A 473 -21.01 -6.93 -9.85
CA ASP A 473 -21.89 -6.06 -10.63
C ASP A 473 -21.18 -4.79 -11.08
N ASN A 474 -20.46 -4.11 -10.15
CA ASN A 474 -19.66 -2.94 -10.49
C ASN A 474 -18.52 -3.27 -11.48
N THR A 475 -17.98 -4.50 -11.43
CA THR A 475 -16.97 -4.97 -12.37
C THR A 475 -17.56 -5.15 -13.75
N CYS A 476 -18.72 -5.81 -13.86
CA CYS A 476 -19.44 -5.98 -15.14
C CYS A 476 -19.82 -4.61 -15.74
N GLU A 477 -20.45 -3.72 -14.96
CA GLU A 477 -20.78 -2.37 -15.44
C GLU A 477 -19.55 -1.60 -15.94
N LEU A 478 -18.42 -1.71 -15.24
CA LEU A 478 -17.18 -1.06 -15.65
C LEU A 478 -16.63 -1.66 -16.95
N MET A 479 -16.68 -2.99 -17.09
CA MET A 479 -16.20 -3.66 -18.31
C MET A 479 -17.09 -3.38 -19.50
N ASP A 480 -18.41 -3.37 -19.33
CA ASP A 480 -19.36 -2.95 -20.37
C ASP A 480 -19.06 -1.52 -20.85
N PHE A 481 -18.69 -0.64 -19.90
CA PHE A 481 -18.31 0.71 -20.26
C PHE A 481 -16.97 0.76 -21.01
N ILE A 482 -15.97 -0.03 -20.60
CA ILE A 482 -14.69 -0.14 -21.31
C ILE A 482 -14.91 -0.68 -22.73
N ASP A 483 -15.80 -1.67 -22.91
CA ASP A 483 -16.19 -2.18 -24.22
C ASP A 483 -16.86 -1.11 -25.08
N GLN A 484 -17.73 -0.27 -24.52
CA GLN A 484 -18.29 0.89 -25.23
C GLN A 484 -17.21 1.88 -25.68
N LEU A 485 -16.17 2.14 -24.87
CA LEU A 485 -15.05 2.99 -25.29
C LEU A 485 -14.28 2.38 -26.47
N ARG A 486 -14.03 1.07 -26.43
CA ARG A 486 -13.41 0.33 -27.51
C ARG A 486 -14.26 0.45 -28.79
N ASP A 487 -15.56 0.23 -28.70
CA ASP A 487 -16.48 0.28 -29.83
C ASP A 487 -16.62 1.71 -30.42
N GLN A 488 -16.36 2.75 -29.63
CA GLN A 488 -16.21 4.14 -30.13
C GLN A 488 -14.87 4.38 -30.83
N GLY A 489 -14.02 3.35 -30.98
CA GLY A 489 -12.72 3.43 -31.66
C GLY A 489 -11.57 3.90 -30.78
N ARG A 490 -11.76 3.98 -29.47
CA ARG A 490 -10.67 4.29 -28.53
C ARG A 490 -9.82 3.04 -28.26
N THR A 491 -8.52 3.25 -28.09
CA THR A 491 -7.61 2.17 -27.68
C THR A 491 -7.52 2.15 -26.17
N VAL A 492 -7.75 0.99 -25.56
CA VAL A 492 -7.66 0.83 -24.09
C VAL A 492 -6.56 -0.17 -23.75
N ILE A 493 -5.69 0.21 -22.82
CA ILE A 493 -4.63 -0.67 -22.30
C ILE A 493 -4.82 -0.79 -20.80
N MET A 494 -5.12 -1.98 -20.31
CA MET A 494 -5.31 -2.20 -18.88
C MET A 494 -4.26 -3.14 -18.30
N ALA A 495 -3.78 -2.83 -17.08
CA ALA A 495 -3.10 -3.81 -16.25
C ALA A 495 -4.15 -4.51 -15.40
N THR A 496 -4.09 -5.84 -15.35
CA THR A 496 -4.92 -6.63 -14.46
C THR A 496 -4.23 -7.91 -14.05
N HIS A 497 -4.60 -8.44 -12.90
CA HIS A 497 -4.24 -9.79 -12.45
C HIS A 497 -5.38 -10.79 -12.69
N ASP A 498 -6.55 -10.31 -13.11
CA ASP A 498 -7.70 -11.11 -13.47
C ASP A 498 -7.58 -11.58 -14.93
N LEU A 499 -7.11 -12.83 -15.08
CA LEU A 499 -6.89 -13.42 -16.39
C LEU A 499 -8.21 -13.75 -17.09
N GLU A 500 -9.25 -14.14 -16.34
CA GLU A 500 -10.55 -14.50 -16.91
C GLU A 500 -11.20 -13.28 -17.56
N LEU A 501 -11.25 -12.18 -16.84
CA LEU A 501 -11.73 -10.91 -17.34
C LEU A 501 -10.93 -10.44 -18.58
N ALA A 502 -9.61 -10.66 -18.56
CA ALA A 502 -8.78 -10.36 -19.72
C ALA A 502 -9.11 -11.25 -20.93
N LEU A 503 -9.36 -12.55 -20.72
CA LEU A 503 -9.74 -13.49 -21.77
C LEU A 503 -11.13 -13.20 -22.35
N GLU A 504 -12.06 -12.75 -21.54
CA GLU A 504 -13.43 -12.44 -21.96
C GLU A 504 -13.49 -11.18 -22.81
N HIS A 505 -12.94 -10.07 -22.35
CA HIS A 505 -13.13 -8.74 -22.95
C HIS A 505 -12.00 -8.27 -23.87
N CYS A 506 -10.76 -8.73 -23.68
CA CYS A 506 -9.62 -8.18 -24.38
C CYS A 506 -9.44 -8.75 -25.79
N THR A 507 -8.89 -7.95 -26.69
CA THR A 507 -8.47 -8.36 -28.04
C THR A 507 -7.06 -8.96 -28.03
N HIS A 508 -6.20 -8.48 -27.14
CA HIS A 508 -4.82 -8.93 -26.98
C HIS A 508 -4.45 -9.06 -25.49
N ILE A 509 -3.63 -10.05 -25.19
CA ILE A 509 -3.06 -10.23 -23.84
C ILE A 509 -1.53 -10.27 -23.96
N ILE A 510 -0.89 -9.49 -23.13
CA ILE A 510 0.57 -9.47 -22.97
C ILE A 510 0.90 -9.99 -21.57
N ALA A 511 1.40 -11.21 -21.50
CA ALA A 511 1.79 -11.83 -20.25
C ALA A 511 3.25 -11.48 -19.94
N LEU A 512 3.45 -10.82 -18.79
CA LEU A 512 4.76 -10.38 -18.31
C LEU A 512 5.35 -11.42 -17.36
N PRO A 513 6.64 -11.78 -17.50
CA PRO A 513 7.32 -12.70 -16.58
C PRO A 513 7.40 -12.12 -15.18
N GLY A 514 7.49 -13.00 -14.19
CA GLY A 514 7.75 -12.60 -12.82
C GLY A 514 9.11 -11.88 -12.67
N PRO A 515 9.31 -11.12 -11.59
CA PRO A 515 10.56 -10.44 -11.33
C PRO A 515 11.69 -11.48 -11.21
N THR A 516 12.64 -11.45 -12.13
CA THR A 516 13.86 -12.26 -12.01
C THR A 516 14.63 -11.77 -10.80
N VAL A 517 14.72 -12.60 -9.77
CA VAL A 517 15.62 -12.38 -8.64
C VAL A 517 17.03 -12.39 -9.21
N ARG A 518 17.63 -11.22 -9.43
CA ARG A 518 19.05 -11.11 -9.71
C ARG A 518 19.80 -11.49 -8.42
N THR A 519 20.05 -12.79 -8.24
CA THR A 519 21.08 -13.24 -7.32
C THR A 519 22.40 -12.71 -7.85
N GLY A 520 23.04 -11.85 -7.06
CA GLY A 520 24.33 -11.26 -7.41
C GLY A 520 25.37 -12.35 -7.70
N THR A 521 26.02 -12.18 -8.82
CA THR A 521 27.34 -12.74 -9.22
C THR A 521 27.77 -14.05 -8.58
N GLY A 522 27.47 -15.16 -9.24
CA GLY A 522 28.12 -16.45 -9.12
C GLY A 522 27.91 -17.25 -10.42
N PRO A 523 28.87 -18.05 -10.90
CA PRO A 523 28.74 -18.70 -12.19
C PRO A 523 27.65 -19.78 -12.17
N ASP A 524 26.90 -19.81 -13.25
CA ASP A 524 25.82 -20.70 -13.65
C ASP A 524 26.05 -22.17 -13.27
N PRO A 525 25.14 -22.85 -12.59
CA PRO A 525 24.96 -24.30 -12.73
C PRO A 525 23.61 -24.60 -13.34
N ALA A 526 23.63 -25.07 -14.58
CA ALA A 526 22.53 -25.71 -15.26
C ALA A 526 21.88 -26.79 -14.36
N HIS A 527 20.78 -26.44 -13.71
CA HIS A 527 19.89 -27.43 -13.12
C HIS A 527 18.69 -27.68 -14.06
N LYS A 528 18.79 -28.78 -14.76
CA LYS A 528 17.66 -29.45 -15.40
C LYS A 528 16.60 -29.76 -14.31
N VAL A 529 15.44 -29.14 -14.42
CA VAL A 529 14.24 -29.62 -13.74
C VAL A 529 13.80 -30.91 -14.46
N ALA A 530 13.92 -32.02 -13.77
CA ALA A 530 13.40 -33.30 -14.22
C ALA A 530 11.86 -33.25 -14.14
N SER A 531 11.19 -33.48 -15.25
CA SER A 531 9.75 -33.65 -15.35
C SER A 531 9.27 -34.85 -14.53
N ALA A 532 8.12 -34.70 -13.91
CA ALA A 532 7.48 -35.65 -12.99
C ALA A 532 6.94 -36.94 -13.63
N ASP A 533 7.43 -37.36 -14.81
CA ASP A 533 6.93 -38.53 -15.54
C ASP A 533 7.77 -39.82 -15.35
N ASP A 534 8.79 -39.84 -14.47
CA ASP A 534 9.65 -41.00 -14.29
C ASP A 534 9.51 -41.74 -12.92
N ALA A 535 8.41 -41.50 -12.19
CA ALA A 535 8.10 -42.15 -10.90
C ALA A 535 7.23 -43.41 -11.03
N GLY A 536 7.39 -44.15 -12.08
CA GLY A 536 6.53 -45.33 -12.34
C GLY A 536 7.23 -46.62 -12.79
N GLN A 537 8.43 -46.94 -12.26
CA GLN A 537 8.98 -48.32 -12.38
C GLN A 537 10.32 -48.42 -11.63
N THR A 538 10.28 -48.78 -10.35
CA THR A 538 11.25 -49.68 -9.70
C THR A 538 10.85 -49.88 -8.24
N ALA A 539 9.83 -50.72 -8.03
CA ALA A 539 9.63 -51.41 -6.78
C ALA A 539 10.24 -52.81 -6.93
N ARG A 540 11.46 -52.98 -6.47
CA ARG A 540 11.97 -54.32 -6.09
C ARG A 540 13.12 -54.21 -5.12
N THR A 541 12.82 -54.65 -3.90
CA THR A 541 13.65 -55.35 -2.93
C THR A 541 15.08 -54.92 -2.67
N VAL A 542 15.34 -54.39 -1.47
CA VAL A 542 16.47 -54.82 -0.62
C VAL A 542 16.02 -54.75 0.85
N ASP A 543 16.09 -55.89 1.50
CA ASP A 543 15.93 -56.08 2.95
C ASP A 543 17.16 -55.52 3.69
N ALA A 544 16.89 -55.08 4.91
CA ALA A 544 17.72 -55.06 6.12
C ALA A 544 19.09 -54.38 6.07
N GLU A 545 19.21 -53.26 6.77
CA GLU A 545 20.11 -53.16 7.93
C GLU A 545 19.83 -51.85 8.68
N ALA A 546 19.56 -52.01 9.97
CA ALA A 546 19.35 -50.94 10.93
C ALA A 546 20.71 -50.28 11.25
N ASP A 547 20.73 -48.97 11.26
CA ASP A 547 21.50 -48.00 12.03
C ASP A 547 22.01 -46.86 11.18
N ALA A 548 21.18 -45.81 11.03
CA ALA A 548 21.67 -44.45 10.84
C ALA A 548 20.52 -43.47 11.08
N SER A 549 20.63 -42.70 12.14
CA SER A 549 19.77 -41.55 12.45
C SER A 549 19.60 -40.60 11.26
N PRO A 550 18.39 -40.23 10.88
CA PRO A 550 18.20 -39.19 9.87
C PRO A 550 18.32 -37.79 10.50
N SER A 551 19.55 -37.27 10.59
CA SER A 551 19.81 -35.86 10.83
C SER A 551 20.01 -35.13 9.50
N GLY A 552 18.96 -35.09 8.71
CA GLY A 552 18.78 -34.20 7.60
C GLY A 552 17.74 -33.12 7.96
N SER A 553 18.04 -32.26 8.92
CA SER A 553 17.27 -31.04 9.13
C SER A 553 17.43 -30.18 7.87
N VAL A 554 16.36 -30.06 7.07
CA VAL A 554 16.23 -28.97 6.13
C VAL A 554 16.36 -27.70 6.98
N GLY A 555 17.52 -27.04 6.91
CA GLY A 555 17.85 -25.90 7.76
C GLY A 555 16.81 -24.80 7.49
N LEU A 556 15.99 -24.51 8.50
CA LEU A 556 15.13 -23.34 8.50
C LEU A 556 15.97 -22.12 8.13
N PRO A 557 15.51 -21.21 7.24
CA PRO A 557 16.26 -20.04 6.85
C PRO A 557 16.71 -19.26 8.10
N ALA A 558 18.01 -19.01 8.20
CA ALA A 558 18.60 -18.32 9.34
C ALA A 558 18.11 -16.86 9.37
N VAL A 559 17.79 -16.38 10.57
CA VAL A 559 17.41 -14.98 10.76
C VAL A 559 18.60 -14.10 10.37
N PRO A 560 18.47 -13.17 9.40
CA PRO A 560 19.56 -12.28 9.03
C PRO A 560 19.97 -11.42 10.23
N PRO A 561 21.27 -11.21 10.46
CA PRO A 561 21.72 -10.38 11.55
C PRO A 561 21.22 -8.95 11.37
N ARG A 562 20.84 -8.30 12.49
CA ARG A 562 20.40 -6.90 12.46
C ARG A 562 21.47 -6.03 11.81
N PRO A 563 21.14 -5.20 10.79
CA PRO A 563 22.10 -4.32 10.16
C PRO A 563 22.76 -3.44 11.20
N GLN A 564 24.09 -3.53 11.32
CA GLN A 564 24.81 -2.65 12.22
C GLN A 564 24.78 -1.22 11.64
N PRO A 565 24.47 -0.19 12.44
CA PRO A 565 24.54 1.18 11.99
C PRO A 565 25.94 1.45 11.44
N ARG A 566 26.00 2.17 10.31
CA ARG A 566 27.29 2.52 9.67
C ARG A 566 28.21 3.12 10.72
N ARG A 567 29.45 2.59 10.87
CA ARG A 567 30.45 3.06 11.83
C ARG A 567 30.78 4.52 11.54
N GLY A 568 30.13 5.45 12.26
CA GLY A 568 30.46 6.87 12.30
C GLY A 568 31.02 7.24 13.67
N LEU A 569 31.67 8.40 13.77
CA LEU A 569 32.28 8.87 15.01
C LEU A 569 31.28 8.92 16.18
N PHE A 570 30.00 9.22 15.91
CA PHE A 570 28.96 9.42 16.91
C PHE A 570 27.93 8.28 16.99
N THR A 571 28.01 7.27 16.10
CA THR A 571 27.03 6.17 16.06
C THR A 571 27.05 5.27 17.29
N SER A 572 28.09 5.39 18.09
CA SER A 572 28.23 4.64 19.34
C SER A 572 27.68 5.40 20.56
N LEU A 573 27.31 6.68 20.43
CA LEU A 573 26.76 7.51 21.48
C LEU A 573 25.24 7.35 21.56
N ASN A 574 24.71 7.62 22.75
CA ASN A 574 23.26 7.74 22.91
C ASN A 574 22.73 8.89 22.03
N PRO A 575 21.60 8.74 21.33
CA PRO A 575 21.05 9.77 20.42
C PRO A 575 20.88 11.15 21.06
N LEU A 576 20.63 11.23 22.38
CA LEU A 576 20.46 12.49 23.11
C LEU A 576 21.79 13.15 23.52
N THR A 577 22.93 12.45 23.44
CA THR A 577 24.22 12.97 23.91
C THR A 577 24.57 14.27 23.19
N LEU A 578 24.47 14.32 21.86
CA LEU A 578 24.81 15.52 21.09
C LEU A 578 23.81 16.66 21.34
N PHE A 579 22.52 16.36 21.51
CA PHE A 579 21.51 17.37 21.83
C PHE A 579 21.85 18.05 23.17
N LEU A 580 22.15 17.29 24.20
CA LEU A 580 22.52 17.83 25.49
C LEU A 580 23.88 18.57 25.47
N ALA A 581 24.81 18.08 24.65
CA ALA A 581 26.12 18.69 24.50
C ALA A 581 26.07 20.10 23.91
N VAL A 582 25.15 20.37 22.97
CA VAL A 582 25.08 21.65 22.26
C VAL A 582 24.24 22.72 22.99
N VAL A 583 23.40 22.34 23.96
CA VAL A 583 22.51 23.29 24.69
C VAL A 583 23.23 24.50 25.25
N PRO A 584 24.36 24.38 26.01
CA PRO A 584 25.04 25.57 26.53
C PRO A 584 25.63 26.45 25.43
N ALA A 585 26.08 25.87 24.30
CA ALA A 585 26.55 26.64 23.16
C ALA A 585 25.41 27.46 22.52
N MET A 586 24.20 26.92 22.46
CA MET A 586 23.02 27.66 21.98
C MET A 586 22.70 28.84 22.92
N VAL A 587 22.74 28.64 24.22
CA VAL A 587 22.55 29.72 25.21
C VAL A 587 23.63 30.80 25.05
N MET A 588 24.89 30.39 24.81
CA MET A 588 26.01 31.31 24.61
C MET A 588 25.85 32.18 23.37
N VAL A 589 25.34 31.62 22.24
CA VAL A 589 25.04 32.39 21.03
C VAL A 589 24.06 33.53 21.29
N PHE A 590 23.02 33.29 22.09
CA PHE A 590 22.02 34.29 22.45
C PHE A 590 22.58 35.36 23.38
N ALA A 591 23.41 34.95 24.34
CA ALA A 591 23.86 35.83 25.41
C ALA A 591 25.03 36.75 25.00
N LEU A 592 26.00 36.26 24.24
CA LEU A 592 27.21 37.02 23.92
C LEU A 592 27.10 37.85 22.63
N ARG A 593 26.16 37.54 21.73
CA ARG A 593 25.92 38.26 20.44
C ARG A 593 27.22 38.60 19.70
N ASN A 594 28.15 37.64 19.60
CA ASN A 594 29.44 37.82 19.00
C ASN A 594 29.55 37.09 17.66
N HIS A 595 29.73 37.81 16.56
CA HIS A 595 29.76 37.20 15.22
C HIS A 595 30.98 36.30 14.99
N HIS A 596 32.15 36.60 15.61
CA HIS A 596 33.32 35.72 15.48
C HIS A 596 33.10 34.37 16.17
N LEU A 597 32.47 34.39 17.37
CA LEU A 597 32.04 33.18 18.04
C LEU A 597 31.07 32.37 17.22
N ASN A 598 30.05 33.04 16.66
CA ASN A 598 29.03 32.38 15.83
C ASN A 598 29.64 31.70 14.59
N LEU A 599 30.56 32.39 13.90
CA LEU A 599 31.28 31.82 12.75
C LEU A 599 32.17 30.64 13.16
N GLY A 600 32.86 30.73 14.34
CA GLY A 600 33.62 29.63 14.89
C GLY A 600 32.76 28.40 15.19
N LEU A 601 31.58 28.58 15.80
CA LEU A 601 30.62 27.51 16.05
C LEU A 601 30.06 26.91 14.74
N MET A 602 29.79 27.72 13.71
CA MET A 602 29.37 27.20 12.42
C MET A 602 30.45 26.36 11.75
N LEU A 603 31.70 26.81 11.80
CA LEU A 603 32.83 26.10 11.23
C LEU A 603 33.09 24.76 11.97
N THR A 604 33.12 24.78 13.28
CA THR A 604 33.31 23.56 14.08
C THR A 604 32.15 22.59 13.89
N SER A 605 30.91 23.06 13.84
CA SER A 605 29.75 22.24 13.53
C SER A 605 29.85 21.61 12.15
N SER A 606 30.26 22.37 11.12
CA SER A 606 30.48 21.87 9.76
C SER A 606 31.55 20.77 9.73
N LEU A 607 32.67 20.94 10.44
CA LEU A 607 33.74 19.93 10.55
C LEU A 607 33.23 18.65 11.26
N LEU A 608 32.45 18.80 12.33
CA LEU A 608 31.87 17.66 13.04
C LEU A 608 30.88 16.87 12.17
N VAL A 609 30.05 17.55 11.36
CA VAL A 609 29.13 16.90 10.40
C VAL A 609 29.92 16.10 9.36
N VAL A 610 31.02 16.65 8.83
CA VAL A 610 31.89 15.94 7.87
C VAL A 610 32.55 14.74 8.55
N ALA A 611 33.05 14.89 9.77
CA ALA A 611 33.66 13.81 10.55
C ALA A 611 32.66 12.69 10.91
N ALA A 612 31.37 12.98 11.02
CA ALA A 612 30.33 12.01 11.30
C ALA A 612 30.12 10.99 10.18
N ARG A 613 30.72 11.20 8.97
CA ARG A 613 30.63 10.31 7.81
C ARG A 613 29.19 9.93 7.43
N ALA A 614 28.26 10.88 7.52
CA ALA A 614 26.89 10.73 7.03
C ALA A 614 26.86 10.53 5.50
N SER A 615 25.71 10.24 4.93
CA SER A 615 25.58 10.17 3.46
C SER A 615 26.01 11.49 2.81
N LEU A 616 26.70 11.44 1.67
CA LEU A 616 27.24 12.62 0.97
C LEU A 616 26.18 13.73 0.81
N ARG A 617 24.96 13.37 0.42
CA ARG A 617 23.85 14.35 0.27
C ARG A 617 23.49 15.03 1.59
N ARG A 618 23.40 14.27 2.69
CA ARG A 618 23.08 14.83 4.03
C ARG A 618 24.23 15.71 4.52
N THR A 619 25.49 15.29 4.33
CA THR A 619 26.67 16.07 4.69
C THR A 619 26.69 17.39 3.95
N ILE A 620 26.53 17.39 2.62
CA ILE A 620 26.48 18.60 1.80
C ILE A 620 25.35 19.53 2.25
N ALA A 621 24.14 19.00 2.41
CA ALA A 621 22.98 19.81 2.83
C ALA A 621 23.20 20.41 4.24
N SER A 622 23.70 19.64 5.20
CA SER A 622 23.91 20.11 6.59
C SER A 622 25.09 21.10 6.73
N VAL A 623 26.04 21.08 5.79
CA VAL A 623 27.11 22.09 5.74
C VAL A 623 26.62 23.34 5.02
N ILE A 624 25.97 23.23 3.87
CA ILE A 624 25.56 24.39 3.07
C ILE A 624 24.41 25.15 3.72
N ALA A 625 23.43 24.47 4.33
CA ALA A 625 22.23 25.13 4.84
C ALA A 625 22.49 26.25 5.88
N PRO A 626 23.34 26.06 6.91
CA PRO A 626 23.64 27.12 7.86
C PRO A 626 24.29 28.35 7.18
N TRP A 627 25.23 28.12 6.27
CA TRP A 627 25.94 29.20 5.55
C TRP A 627 25.02 29.96 4.60
N ALA A 628 24.15 29.23 3.85
CA ALA A 628 23.15 29.83 2.99
C ALA A 628 22.11 30.63 3.78
N ALA A 629 21.63 30.09 4.90
CA ALA A 629 20.70 30.78 5.78
C ALA A 629 21.34 32.05 6.36
N THR A 630 22.59 32.00 6.79
CA THR A 630 23.35 33.15 7.26
C THR A 630 23.45 34.22 6.20
N ALA A 631 23.87 33.88 4.98
CA ALA A 631 24.00 34.82 3.87
C ALA A 631 22.66 35.48 3.50
N LEU A 632 21.58 34.67 3.44
CA LEU A 632 20.23 35.16 3.15
C LEU A 632 19.74 36.12 4.25
N LEU A 633 19.93 35.78 5.52
CA LEU A 633 19.49 36.61 6.63
C LEU A 633 20.27 37.90 6.74
N ILE A 634 21.59 37.87 6.53
CA ILE A 634 22.40 39.11 6.44
C ILE A 634 21.90 39.99 5.31
N TRP A 635 21.59 39.41 4.14
CA TRP A 635 21.02 40.16 3.00
C TRP A 635 19.65 40.77 3.31
N ILE A 636 18.72 40.03 3.92
CA ILE A 636 17.39 40.49 4.31
C ILE A 636 17.51 41.62 5.35
N LEU A 637 18.30 41.43 6.41
CA LEU A 637 18.46 42.40 7.48
C LEU A 637 19.13 43.66 6.94
N SER A 638 20.16 43.57 6.12
CA SER A 638 20.81 44.71 5.51
C SER A 638 19.90 45.47 4.52
N ALA A 639 18.96 44.80 3.85
CA ALA A 639 17.97 45.39 2.96
C ALA A 639 16.93 46.23 3.73
N GLY A 640 16.50 45.74 4.91
CA GLY A 640 15.60 46.49 5.80
C GLY A 640 16.18 47.82 6.26
N TYR A 641 17.44 47.87 6.62
CA TYR A 641 18.14 49.10 7.04
C TYR A 641 18.35 50.11 5.86
N ARG A 642 18.38 49.67 4.61
CA ARG A 642 18.52 50.51 3.42
C ARG A 642 17.30 51.40 3.14
N GLN A 643 16.14 51.09 3.66
CA GLN A 643 14.90 51.78 3.40
C GLN A 643 14.74 53.06 4.27
N GLU A 644 15.39 53.16 5.41
CA GLU A 644 15.19 54.28 6.31
C GLU A 644 16.28 55.37 6.29
N ASN A 645 17.56 55.09 5.98
CA ASN A 645 18.66 56.04 5.85
C ASN A 645 19.94 55.40 5.31
N ALA A 646 20.98 56.17 5.02
CA ALA A 646 22.29 55.66 4.59
C ALA A 646 22.83 54.62 5.61
N VAL A 647 23.07 53.40 5.15
CA VAL A 647 23.55 52.26 5.98
C VAL A 647 24.88 52.64 6.64
N THR A 648 24.89 52.71 7.97
CA THR A 648 26.13 52.88 8.72
C THR A 648 26.86 51.54 8.87
N LEU A 649 28.18 51.55 9.11
CA LEU A 649 28.98 50.37 9.43
C LEU A 649 28.47 49.63 10.66
N TYR A 650 27.83 50.39 11.60
CA TYR A 650 27.23 49.85 12.80
C TYR A 650 26.00 48.96 12.51
N ASP A 651 25.11 49.41 11.65
CA ASP A 651 23.90 48.69 11.23
C ASP A 651 24.25 47.41 10.47
N LEU A 652 25.33 47.44 9.66
CA LEU A 652 25.84 46.25 9.01
C LEU A 652 26.40 45.23 10.01
N GLY A 653 27.08 45.70 11.06
CA GLY A 653 27.58 44.88 12.17
C GLY A 653 26.46 44.10 12.89
N ASP A 654 25.34 44.77 13.15
CA ASP A 654 24.17 44.16 13.78
C ASP A 654 23.50 43.11 12.88
N ALA A 655 23.37 43.41 11.58
CA ALA A 655 22.85 42.48 10.59
C ALA A 655 23.73 41.21 10.47
N VAL A 656 25.07 41.39 10.47
CA VAL A 656 26.03 40.29 10.45
C VAL A 656 25.92 39.47 11.75
N THR A 657 25.84 40.11 12.91
CA THR A 657 25.74 39.43 14.20
C THR A 657 24.43 38.64 14.32
N GLY A 658 23.29 39.22 13.90
CA GLY A 658 21.99 38.55 13.88
C GLY A 658 21.97 37.35 12.92
N GLY A 659 22.43 37.55 11.69
CA GLY A 659 22.46 36.49 10.66
C GLY A 659 23.38 35.33 11.04
N THR A 660 24.60 35.60 11.53
CA THR A 660 25.54 34.59 12.00
C THR A 660 25.03 33.87 13.25
N GLY A 661 24.28 34.55 14.12
CA GLY A 661 23.66 33.93 15.29
C GLY A 661 22.66 32.87 14.94
N ILE A 662 21.74 33.18 14.02
CA ILE A 662 20.76 32.20 13.52
C ILE A 662 21.46 31.08 12.77
N GLY A 663 22.45 31.38 11.94
CA GLY A 663 23.24 30.36 11.26
C GLY A 663 23.96 29.40 12.21
N ALA A 664 24.53 29.91 13.31
CA ALA A 664 25.16 29.10 14.34
C ALA A 664 24.17 28.17 15.06
N LEU A 665 22.96 28.69 15.38
CA LEU A 665 21.89 27.87 15.97
C LEU A 665 21.45 26.75 15.01
N VAL A 666 21.25 27.05 13.74
CA VAL A 666 20.92 26.05 12.73
C VAL A 666 22.03 25.00 12.61
N ALA A 667 23.30 25.41 12.60
CA ALA A 667 24.44 24.50 12.53
C ALA A 667 24.51 23.58 13.75
N LEU A 668 24.29 24.08 14.98
CA LEU A 668 24.27 23.32 16.21
C LEU A 668 23.12 22.28 16.24
N VAL A 669 21.92 22.68 15.79
CA VAL A 669 20.78 21.77 15.65
C VAL A 669 21.08 20.67 14.63
N LEU A 670 21.67 21.01 13.49
CA LEU A 670 22.00 20.03 12.46
C LEU A 670 23.08 19.03 12.91
N VAL A 671 24.08 19.47 13.66
CA VAL A 671 25.09 18.57 14.26
C VAL A 671 24.44 17.58 15.20
N SER A 672 23.53 18.04 16.06
CA SER A 672 22.82 17.17 17.00
C SER A 672 21.95 16.13 16.30
N GLY A 673 21.36 16.49 15.14
CA GLY A 673 20.47 15.62 14.36
C GLY A 673 21.16 14.69 13.36
N VAL A 674 22.38 14.99 12.92
CA VAL A 674 23.06 14.22 11.85
C VAL A 674 23.32 12.76 12.24
N SER A 675 23.61 12.51 13.50
CA SER A 675 23.95 11.17 14.02
C SER A 675 22.78 10.49 14.72
N ALA A 676 21.67 11.19 14.96
CA ALA A 676 20.53 10.65 15.66
C ALA A 676 19.60 9.91 14.70
N ASP A 677 19.37 8.63 14.96
CA ASP A 677 18.22 7.93 14.42
C ASP A 677 16.97 8.46 15.13
N PRO A 678 15.98 9.02 14.41
CA PRO A 678 14.79 9.59 15.04
C PRO A 678 14.03 8.60 15.92
N GLU A 679 14.01 7.31 15.55
CA GLU A 679 13.37 6.27 16.36
C GLU A 679 14.15 5.98 17.65
N ALA A 680 15.47 5.88 17.56
CA ALA A 680 16.32 5.72 18.73
C ALA A 680 16.22 6.93 19.68
N LEU A 681 16.04 8.14 19.14
CA LEU A 681 15.80 9.35 19.92
C LEU A 681 14.48 9.26 20.71
N ILE A 682 13.37 8.92 20.03
CA ILE A 682 12.06 8.74 20.67
C ILE A 682 12.14 7.64 21.74
N ARG A 683 12.80 6.53 21.43
CA ARG A 683 12.99 5.40 22.33
C ARG A 683 13.79 5.82 23.58
N THR A 684 14.84 6.61 23.40
CA THR A 684 15.60 7.16 24.55
C THR A 684 14.77 8.10 25.40
N LEU A 685 13.93 8.95 24.77
CA LEU A 685 13.00 9.82 25.50
C LEU A 685 11.99 9.02 26.32
N THR A 686 11.46 7.94 25.78
CA THR A 686 10.50 7.08 26.49
C THR A 686 11.14 6.29 27.62
N THR A 687 12.34 5.74 27.42
CA THR A 687 13.02 4.90 28.41
C THR A 687 13.75 5.72 29.48
N THR A 688 14.49 6.75 29.08
CA THR A 688 15.37 7.54 30.01
C THR A 688 14.59 8.67 30.66
N PHE A 689 13.81 9.44 29.90
CA PHE A 689 13.05 10.58 30.44
C PHE A 689 11.63 10.22 30.86
N ARG A 690 11.24 8.93 30.76
CA ARG A 690 9.92 8.43 31.15
C ARG A 690 8.77 9.15 30.42
N MET A 691 9.02 9.60 29.18
CA MET A 691 7.97 10.12 28.35
C MET A 691 6.88 9.06 28.17
N PRO A 692 5.59 9.38 28.23
CA PRO A 692 4.52 8.41 27.99
C PRO A 692 4.72 7.70 26.66
N TYR A 693 4.77 6.36 26.66
CA TYR A 693 5.03 5.58 25.45
C TYR A 693 4.01 5.84 24.33
N ARG A 694 2.79 6.28 24.69
CA ARG A 694 1.75 6.69 23.73
C ARG A 694 2.22 7.84 22.85
N LEU A 695 2.89 8.85 23.42
CA LEU A 695 3.49 9.95 22.66
C LEU A 695 4.67 9.46 21.82
N GLY A 696 5.47 8.55 22.35
CA GLY A 696 6.58 7.94 21.61
C GLY A 696 6.10 7.17 20.40
N ALA A 697 5.10 6.31 20.55
CA ALA A 697 4.52 5.53 19.47
C ALA A 697 3.86 6.42 18.39
N ALA A 698 3.12 7.47 18.80
CA ALA A 698 2.58 8.45 17.88
C ALA A 698 3.69 9.17 17.09
N GLY A 699 4.80 9.51 17.76
CA GLY A 699 5.98 10.10 17.10
C GLY A 699 6.64 9.15 16.10
N THR A 700 6.76 7.85 16.43
CA THR A 700 7.30 6.83 15.52
C THR A 700 6.41 6.67 14.29
N ALA A 701 5.08 6.58 14.48
CA ALA A 701 4.12 6.50 13.40
C ALA A 701 4.17 7.75 12.49
N ALA A 702 4.30 8.95 13.09
CA ALA A 702 4.45 10.19 12.33
C ALA A 702 5.72 10.20 11.46
N ILE A 703 6.84 9.69 11.98
CA ILE A 703 8.09 9.59 11.21
C ILE A 703 7.95 8.57 10.07
N ALA A 704 7.32 7.42 10.31
CA ALA A 704 7.04 6.44 9.28
C ALA A 704 6.16 7.03 8.16
N PHE A 705 5.20 7.88 8.51
CA PHE A 705 4.30 8.55 7.57
C PHE A 705 5.01 9.56 6.65
N ILE A 706 6.12 10.18 7.06
CA ILE A 706 6.81 11.20 6.24
C ILE A 706 7.20 10.66 4.85
N THR A 707 7.65 9.41 4.78
CA THR A 707 8.05 8.78 3.51
C THR A 707 6.85 8.69 2.57
N ARG A 708 5.71 8.18 3.06
CA ARG A 708 4.47 8.07 2.31
C ARG A 708 3.94 9.43 1.87
N PHE A 709 3.93 10.41 2.77
CA PHE A 709 3.48 11.77 2.48
C PHE A 709 4.24 12.40 1.30
N HIS A 710 5.54 12.12 1.21
CA HIS A 710 6.35 12.56 0.08
C HIS A 710 5.89 11.90 -1.24
N ASP A 711 5.64 10.60 -1.23
CA ASP A 711 5.22 9.85 -2.42
C ASP A 711 3.82 10.27 -2.87
N ASP A 712 2.87 10.42 -1.94
CA ASP A 712 1.52 10.93 -2.21
C ASP A 712 1.58 12.35 -2.79
N PHE A 713 2.44 13.22 -2.26
CA PHE A 713 2.64 14.57 -2.79
C PHE A 713 3.17 14.57 -4.23
N VAL A 714 4.17 13.74 -4.53
CA VAL A 714 4.72 13.59 -5.87
C VAL A 714 3.64 13.08 -6.83
N LEU A 715 2.85 12.11 -6.40
CA LEU A 715 1.78 11.51 -7.19
C LEU A 715 0.65 12.49 -7.48
N LEU A 716 0.14 13.20 -6.47
CA LEU A 716 -0.87 14.25 -6.63
C LEU A 716 -0.41 15.38 -7.59
N ARG A 717 0.83 15.82 -7.45
CA ARG A 717 1.42 16.82 -8.32
C ARG A 717 1.51 16.33 -9.78
N THR A 718 1.79 15.05 -9.95
CA THR A 718 1.90 14.40 -11.24
C THR A 718 0.52 14.23 -11.88
N ALA A 719 -0.49 13.77 -11.13
CA ALA A 719 -1.87 13.68 -11.56
C ALA A 719 -2.40 15.05 -12.04
N ARG A 720 -2.14 16.11 -11.28
CA ARG A 720 -2.50 17.49 -11.66
C ARG A 720 -1.81 17.93 -12.95
N ALA A 721 -0.57 17.50 -13.16
CA ALA A 721 0.16 17.82 -14.39
C ALA A 721 -0.45 17.11 -15.61
N LEU A 722 -0.86 15.83 -15.47
CA LEU A 722 -1.54 15.06 -16.51
C LEU A 722 -2.88 15.70 -16.91
N ARG A 723 -3.64 16.19 -15.95
CA ARG A 723 -4.91 16.88 -16.15
C ARG A 723 -4.77 18.34 -16.62
N GLY A 724 -3.55 18.79 -16.93
CA GLY A 724 -3.28 20.11 -17.51
C GLY A 724 -3.44 21.29 -16.54
N ILE A 725 -3.63 21.03 -15.23
CA ILE A 725 -3.82 22.09 -14.23
C ILE A 725 -2.57 23.00 -14.18
N GLY A 726 -2.81 24.28 -14.14
CA GLY A 726 -1.76 25.31 -14.09
C GLY A 726 -1.12 25.61 -15.45
N ARG A 727 -1.48 24.95 -16.56
CA ARG A 727 -0.87 25.17 -17.88
C ARG A 727 -0.94 26.62 -18.35
N ARG A 728 -2.02 27.33 -17.97
CA ARG A 728 -2.22 28.76 -18.31
C ARG A 728 -1.20 29.70 -17.63
N TRP A 729 -0.53 29.25 -16.58
CA TRP A 729 0.41 30.04 -15.77
C TRP A 729 1.87 29.93 -16.25
N GLY A 730 2.16 29.27 -17.36
CA GLY A 730 3.49 29.16 -17.94
C GLY A 730 4.56 28.73 -16.92
N LEU A 731 5.57 29.57 -16.67
CA LEU A 731 6.66 29.28 -15.71
C LEU A 731 6.18 29.11 -14.26
N LEU A 732 5.03 29.67 -13.87
CA LEU A 732 4.46 29.53 -12.53
C LEU A 732 3.62 28.26 -12.36
N ALA A 733 3.40 27.47 -13.41
CA ALA A 733 2.64 26.21 -13.35
C ALA A 733 3.08 25.23 -12.24
N PRO A 734 4.39 25.03 -11.97
CA PRO A 734 4.83 24.18 -10.87
C PRO A 734 4.38 24.69 -9.49
N VAL A 735 4.40 26.02 -9.30
CA VAL A 735 4.01 26.65 -8.02
C VAL A 735 2.49 26.50 -7.80
N VAL A 736 1.70 26.77 -8.84
CA VAL A 736 0.23 26.61 -8.77
C VAL A 736 -0.16 25.17 -8.44
N ARG A 737 0.51 24.20 -9.06
CA ARG A 737 0.30 22.78 -8.76
C ARG A 737 0.73 22.41 -7.35
N TRP A 738 1.81 23.00 -6.87
CA TRP A 738 2.31 22.77 -5.50
C TRP A 738 1.31 23.28 -4.46
N ILE A 739 0.85 24.53 -4.58
CA ILE A 739 -0.14 25.11 -3.67
C ILE A 739 -1.45 24.32 -3.73
N GLY A 740 -1.94 24.05 -4.95
CA GLY A 740 -3.19 23.32 -5.11
C GLY A 740 -3.18 21.88 -4.57
N SER A 741 -2.02 21.23 -4.43
CA SER A 741 -1.90 19.90 -3.87
C SER A 741 -2.00 19.88 -2.34
N PHE A 742 -1.92 21.02 -1.65
CA PHE A 742 -1.86 21.08 -0.20
C PHE A 742 -3.14 20.56 0.48
N LEU A 743 -4.32 21.04 0.02
CA LEU A 743 -5.59 20.62 0.64
C LEU A 743 -5.90 19.14 0.45
N PRO A 744 -5.83 18.54 -0.76
CA PRO A 744 -6.00 17.10 -0.92
C PRO A 744 -4.99 16.28 -0.12
N LEU A 745 -3.74 16.72 -0.05
CA LEU A 745 -2.71 16.06 0.73
C LEU A 745 -3.02 16.08 2.23
N MET A 746 -3.56 17.19 2.76
CA MET A 746 -4.03 17.27 4.14
C MET A 746 -5.18 16.30 4.42
N ILE A 747 -6.15 16.20 3.51
CA ILE A 747 -7.30 15.29 3.67
C ILE A 747 -6.79 13.84 3.69
N LEU A 748 -5.94 13.45 2.73
CA LEU A 748 -5.33 12.13 2.69
C LEU A 748 -4.51 11.82 3.95
N ALA A 749 -3.79 12.82 4.47
CA ALA A 749 -3.01 12.67 5.70
C ALA A 749 -3.91 12.42 6.92
N ILE A 750 -5.02 13.15 7.04
CA ILE A 750 -5.99 12.96 8.14
C ILE A 750 -6.64 11.59 8.05
N GLN A 751 -7.13 11.19 6.87
CA GLN A 751 -7.73 9.87 6.65
C GLN A 751 -6.73 8.73 6.94
N HIS A 752 -5.48 8.90 6.53
CA HIS A 752 -4.46 7.91 6.85
C HIS A 752 -4.17 7.84 8.35
N ALA A 753 -4.07 8.99 9.03
CA ALA A 753 -3.86 9.04 10.48
C ALA A 753 -5.01 8.38 11.25
N GLU A 754 -6.26 8.57 10.81
CA GLU A 754 -7.43 7.88 11.37
C GLU A 754 -7.34 6.36 11.19
N ARG A 755 -7.02 5.89 9.97
CA ARG A 755 -6.86 4.45 9.70
C ARG A 755 -5.74 3.83 10.52
N VAL A 756 -4.59 4.52 10.66
CA VAL A 756 -3.47 4.07 11.50
C VAL A 756 -3.88 4.03 12.97
N ALA A 757 -4.61 5.03 13.47
CA ALA A 757 -5.07 5.04 14.86
C ALA A 757 -5.99 3.85 15.16
N LEU A 758 -6.97 3.56 14.28
CA LEU A 758 -7.84 2.38 14.42
C LEU A 758 -7.04 1.07 14.36
N SER A 759 -6.02 1.00 13.48
CA SER A 759 -5.12 -0.14 13.41
C SER A 759 -4.26 -0.30 14.69
N MET A 760 -3.83 0.80 15.31
CA MET A 760 -3.09 0.75 16.57
C MET A 760 -4.00 0.28 17.71
N ASP A 761 -5.23 0.78 17.78
CA ASP A 761 -6.20 0.40 18.82
C ASP A 761 -6.51 -1.11 18.76
N SER A 762 -6.74 -1.66 17.55
CA SER A 762 -6.96 -3.10 17.34
C SER A 762 -5.73 -3.97 17.68
N ARG A 763 -4.54 -3.36 17.91
CA ARG A 763 -3.28 -4.01 18.29
C ARG A 763 -2.92 -3.75 19.76
N ALA A 764 -3.92 -3.68 20.64
CA ALA A 764 -3.76 -3.47 22.07
C ALA A 764 -3.01 -2.18 22.46
N PHE A 765 -2.99 -1.15 21.59
CA PHE A 765 -2.33 0.11 21.91
C PHE A 765 -3.06 0.81 23.05
N GLY A 766 -2.35 1.08 24.13
CA GLY A 766 -2.94 1.70 25.31
C GLY A 766 -3.55 0.75 26.34
N ALA A 767 -3.48 -0.58 26.13
CA ALA A 767 -3.96 -1.58 27.08
C ALA A 767 -3.33 -1.42 28.46
N HIS A 768 -2.05 -1.13 28.51
CA HIS A 768 -1.30 -1.00 29.75
C HIS A 768 -0.66 0.39 29.89
N ARG A 769 -0.32 0.77 31.10
CA ARG A 769 0.40 2.03 31.39
C ARG A 769 1.87 2.00 30.94
N ARG A 770 2.44 0.84 30.77
CA ARG A 770 3.80 0.59 30.28
C ARG A 770 3.75 -0.50 29.23
N ARG A 771 4.72 -0.58 28.34
CA ARG A 771 4.89 -1.64 27.38
C ARG A 771 6.30 -2.25 27.48
N THR A 772 6.48 -3.45 26.92
CA THR A 772 7.82 -4.05 26.80
C THR A 772 8.60 -3.37 25.69
N GLU A 773 9.79 -2.88 25.98
CA GLU A 773 10.70 -2.33 24.96
C GLU A 773 11.70 -3.41 24.53
N MET A 774 11.84 -3.62 23.21
CA MET A 774 12.71 -4.68 22.66
C MET A 774 14.19 -4.33 22.73
N THR A 775 14.54 -3.06 22.62
CA THR A 775 15.92 -2.57 22.65
C THR A 775 16.06 -1.47 23.68
N ASP A 776 17.12 -1.59 24.48
CA ASP A 776 17.50 -0.54 25.40
C ASP A 776 18.60 0.31 24.75
N GLU A 777 18.49 1.62 24.89
CA GLU A 777 19.53 2.59 24.53
C GLU A 777 20.16 3.10 25.82
N PRO A 778 21.04 2.31 26.49
CA PRO A 778 21.56 2.67 27.80
C PRO A 778 22.47 3.89 27.70
N TRP A 779 22.29 4.80 28.64
CA TRP A 779 23.18 5.93 28.84
C TRP A 779 24.50 5.45 29.47
N ARG A 780 25.62 5.62 28.76
CA ARG A 780 26.93 5.13 29.20
C ARG A 780 27.81 6.24 29.73
N ALA A 781 28.86 5.89 30.49
CA ALA A 781 29.83 6.86 31.03
C ALA A 781 30.45 7.74 29.92
N ARG A 782 30.68 7.20 28.73
CA ARG A 782 31.22 7.95 27.59
C ARG A 782 30.25 9.07 27.10
N ASP A 783 28.94 8.87 27.23
CA ASP A 783 27.93 9.86 26.83
C ASP A 783 28.02 11.07 27.78
N TRP A 784 28.12 10.81 29.09
CA TRP A 784 28.39 11.86 30.11
C TRP A 784 29.72 12.55 29.89
N SER A 785 30.77 11.82 29.52
CA SER A 785 32.07 12.43 29.24
C SER A 785 31.99 13.42 28.07
N VAL A 786 31.29 13.11 27.01
CA VAL A 786 31.10 14.02 25.87
C VAL A 786 30.30 15.25 26.28
N VAL A 787 29.20 15.08 27.04
CA VAL A 787 28.36 16.20 27.49
C VAL A 787 29.16 17.12 28.39
N VAL A 788 29.84 16.56 29.41
CA VAL A 788 30.65 17.35 30.39
C VAL A 788 31.79 18.07 29.67
N LEU A 789 32.52 17.40 28.77
CA LEU A 789 33.59 18.01 28.01
C LEU A 789 33.09 19.21 27.18
N ALA A 790 31.95 19.01 26.45
CA ALA A 790 31.34 20.10 25.69
C ALA A 790 30.94 21.28 26.61
N TRP A 791 30.35 21.03 27.76
CA TRP A 791 29.93 22.07 28.69
C TRP A 791 31.13 22.81 29.31
N VAL A 792 32.21 22.10 29.64
CA VAL A 792 33.46 22.71 30.12
C VAL A 792 34.08 23.62 29.07
N LEU A 793 34.17 23.15 27.80
CA LEU A 793 34.67 23.95 26.68
C LEU A 793 33.84 25.22 26.46
N VAL A 794 32.53 25.11 26.50
CA VAL A 794 31.62 26.28 26.37
C VAL A 794 31.83 27.23 27.53
N THR A 795 31.97 26.75 28.77
CA THR A 795 32.19 27.59 29.95
C THR A 795 33.54 28.32 29.91
N ILE A 796 34.60 27.66 29.44
CA ILE A 796 35.90 28.28 29.21
C ILE A 796 35.78 29.39 28.17
N THR A 797 35.15 29.09 27.02
CA THR A 797 34.93 30.08 25.97
C THR A 797 34.07 31.26 26.44
N TRP A 798 33.04 30.99 27.23
CA TRP A 798 32.20 32.02 27.87
C TRP A 798 33.03 32.97 28.74
N ASN A 799 33.90 32.42 29.60
CA ASN A 799 34.73 33.21 30.52
C ASN A 799 35.83 33.98 29.78
N THR A 800 36.31 33.51 28.63
CA THR A 800 37.33 34.23 27.84
C THR A 800 36.77 35.34 26.97
N LEU A 801 35.49 35.26 26.60
CA LEU A 801 34.81 36.22 25.72
C LEU A 801 33.97 37.25 26.47
N ARG A 802 33.67 37.03 27.73
CA ARG A 802 32.98 37.95 28.65
C ARG A 802 33.96 38.95 29.20
#